data_2bff1bcabdb4cc82cad31b92c2ec3269
#
_entry.id   2bff1bcabdb4cc82cad31b92c2ec3269
#
_cell.length_a   1.000
_cell.length_b   1.000
_cell.length_c   1.000
_cell.angle_alpha   90.00
_cell.angle_beta   90.00
_cell.angle_gamma   90.00
#
_symmetry.space_group_name_H-M   'P 1'
#
loop_
_entity.id
_entity.type
_entity.pdbx_description
1 polymer ?
#
loop_
_entity_poly.entity_id
_entity_poly.type
_entity_poly.pdbx_seq_one_letter_code
_entity_poly.pdbx_strand_id
1 'polypeptide(L)'
;MKLILTTTLALLTTAAFAAPSPYQRMDFGPALFWTYQIAPGNIAQKGLAIRLDDGPGGVSKGRAWMVYDHDTMRVAAATTGEFVDWKGIAFDGSHGTHTSLKGERHFVNPVGPGWASPDGQWDDARVVGRDKRMFGPLPREWAHYEGMYLHGGKVVIVASIGGTRVLESPGWLDNGTNAIFTRTLNVGEAKKPLLLRVAPDSVNVVLSGDGSLRKGGGFWIAELSGGAKTRLYISRAEIATILKAPLDLAPLTKGGPARWPEEVTTTSEAGKPDGAFIADTFKLPVDNPWQSWMRPGGFDFTPDGKAAIVATWNGDVWRVDGVMAAAPAPLRWRRLASGLFQPLGVKFRGDDLFITCRDQLVRLRDLNGDGEADYLESFNNDHQVTEHFHEFAMGLQTDAAGNFYYAKSARHALPALVPHHGTLLRVSADGQRTEIIASGFRAANGVCVNDDGTFFVTDQEGHWTPKNRINRVKIGGFYGNLFGYTDVTDKSDTAMEPPMVWITNAKDRSPAELLWVPKKAWGSLGGSLLNLSYGTGRAFIVPHEEIAGHGQGAVCELPMPGFATGIMRGRFAADGALYTCGMFAWAGNAAAPGGFHRIRRGEKPAHLPLSLHAAKGVLSVTFSEPIDPASVKPDAFAFKVWSLKRSANYGSGHHDEHPLEIAAARLGPDARTVTLEIPTLAPTQCYELKTKLLGADGAAIDRSLHGTIRRLADK
;
A
#
# COMPACT_ATOMS: atom_id res chain seq x y z
N MET A 1 -48.19 41.22 44.40
CA MET A 1 -46.80 40.89 44.73
C MET A 1 -46.58 39.40 44.37
N LYS A 2 -46.11 39.12 43.13
CA LYS A 2 -45.85 37.77 42.66
C LYS A 2 -44.35 37.55 42.67
N LEU A 3 -43.88 36.62 43.47
CA LEU A 3 -42.49 36.19 43.58
C LEU A 3 -42.17 35.27 42.36
N ILE A 4 -41.20 35.68 41.52
CA ILE A 4 -40.70 34.81 40.41
C ILE A 4 -39.44 34.16 40.97
N LEU A 5 -39.51 32.83 41.12
CA LEU A 5 -38.37 31.98 41.47
C LEU A 5 -37.63 31.61 40.16
N THR A 6 -36.44 32.18 39.95
CA THR A 6 -35.57 31.82 38.83
C THR A 6 -34.68 30.64 39.27
N THR A 7 -34.95 29.46 38.74
CA THR A 7 -34.13 28.26 38.94
C THR A 7 -33.01 28.28 37.86
N THR A 8 -31.78 28.53 38.26
CA THR A 8 -30.62 28.41 37.37
C THR A 8 -30.21 26.97 37.25
N LEU A 9 -30.44 26.38 36.10
CA LEU A 9 -30.01 25.02 35.74
C LEU A 9 -28.53 25.11 35.33
N ALA A 10 -27.64 24.64 36.18
CA ALA A 10 -26.22 24.48 35.85
C ALA A 10 -26.06 23.25 34.96
N LEU A 11 -25.83 23.44 33.66
CA LEU A 11 -25.37 22.37 32.73
C LEU A 11 -23.93 21.99 33.07
N LEU A 12 -23.75 20.91 33.78
CA LEU A 12 -22.47 20.21 33.87
C LEU A 12 -22.20 19.55 32.50
N THR A 13 -21.43 20.22 31.65
CA THR A 13 -20.81 19.60 30.48
C THR A 13 -19.73 18.63 30.96
N THR A 14 -20.06 17.36 31.12
CA THR A 14 -19.04 16.31 31.20
C THR A 14 -18.32 16.29 29.86
N ALA A 15 -17.09 16.77 29.84
CA ALA A 15 -16.20 16.52 28.72
C ALA A 15 -16.05 14.99 28.59
N ALA A 16 -16.75 14.42 27.64
CA ALA A 16 -16.51 13.04 27.24
C ALA A 16 -15.09 13.00 26.69
N PHE A 17 -14.15 12.49 27.47
CA PHE A 17 -12.84 12.13 26.94
C PHE A 17 -13.10 11.12 25.82
N ALA A 18 -12.80 11.50 24.57
CA ALA A 18 -12.83 10.59 23.46
C ALA A 18 -11.98 9.37 23.82
N ALA A 19 -12.53 8.16 23.62
CA ALA A 19 -11.77 6.95 23.87
C ALA A 19 -10.44 7.04 23.11
N PRO A 20 -9.31 6.66 23.73
CA PRO A 20 -8.01 6.74 23.07
C PRO A 20 -8.05 5.94 21.76
N SER A 21 -7.49 6.55 20.71
CA SER A 21 -7.38 5.92 19.39
C SER A 21 -6.81 4.49 19.52
N PRO A 22 -7.28 3.52 18.74
CA PRO A 22 -6.74 2.16 18.75
C PRO A 22 -5.21 2.11 18.66
N TYR A 23 -4.61 3.03 17.94
CA TYR A 23 -3.15 3.11 17.72
C TYR A 23 -2.34 3.44 18.98
N GLN A 24 -2.88 4.24 19.88
CA GLN A 24 -2.22 4.53 21.15
C GLN A 24 -2.06 3.31 22.04
N ARG A 25 -2.85 2.26 21.77
CA ARG A 25 -2.84 1.01 22.52
C ARG A 25 -2.11 -0.12 21.81
N MET A 26 -1.98 -0.02 20.48
CA MET A 26 -1.38 -1.06 19.65
C MET A 26 0.12 -1.22 19.96
N ASP A 27 0.55 -2.47 20.11
CA ASP A 27 1.96 -2.83 20.19
C ASP A 27 2.56 -2.90 18.78
N PHE A 28 3.26 -1.87 18.37
CA PHE A 28 3.98 -1.82 17.08
C PHE A 28 5.37 -2.48 17.13
N GLY A 29 5.73 -3.14 18.22
CA GLY A 29 7.10 -3.60 18.44
C GLY A 29 8.03 -2.48 18.92
N PRO A 30 9.35 -2.70 18.88
CA PRO A 30 10.32 -1.74 19.42
C PRO A 30 10.53 -0.52 18.53
N ALA A 31 10.03 -0.54 17.29
CA ALA A 31 10.25 0.50 16.29
C ALA A 31 9.02 0.71 15.42
N LEU A 32 8.88 1.93 14.88
CA LEU A 32 7.79 2.29 13.96
C LEU A 32 8.33 3.14 12.82
N PHE A 33 8.17 2.65 11.59
CA PHE A 33 8.43 3.43 10.38
C PHE A 33 7.25 4.33 10.07
N TRP A 34 7.50 5.65 9.94
CA TRP A 34 6.48 6.65 9.65
C TRP A 34 7.10 7.98 9.19
N THR A 35 6.27 8.90 8.70
CA THR A 35 6.68 10.29 8.51
C THR A 35 6.47 11.06 9.82
N TYR A 36 7.52 11.68 10.35
CA TYR A 36 7.48 12.43 11.60
C TYR A 36 7.82 13.90 11.39
N GLN A 37 6.93 14.79 11.82
CA GLN A 37 7.25 16.19 12.05
C GLN A 37 8.14 16.30 13.29
N ILE A 38 9.39 16.65 13.09
CA ILE A 38 10.37 16.80 14.19
C ILE A 38 10.25 18.18 14.82
N ALA A 39 10.24 19.22 13.98
CA ALA A 39 10.07 20.63 14.32
C ALA A 39 9.50 21.37 13.10
N PRO A 40 9.04 22.61 13.19
CA PRO A 40 8.63 23.39 12.02
C PRO A 40 9.70 23.37 10.92
N GLY A 41 9.32 22.94 9.70
CA GLY A 41 10.23 22.80 8.56
C GLY A 41 11.23 21.63 8.62
N ASN A 42 11.23 20.84 9.70
CA ASN A 42 12.09 19.68 9.85
C ASN A 42 11.25 18.41 9.94
N ILE A 43 11.24 17.63 8.87
CA ILE A 43 10.46 16.39 8.74
C ILE A 43 11.42 15.24 8.45
N ALA A 44 11.27 14.14 9.17
CA ALA A 44 11.80 12.85 8.78
C ALA A 44 10.78 12.18 7.87
N GLN A 45 10.99 12.28 6.55
CA GLN A 45 10.04 11.80 5.54
C GLN A 45 9.90 10.30 5.60
N LYS A 46 11.03 9.59 5.72
CA LYS A 46 11.10 8.16 5.98
C LYS A 46 11.71 7.96 7.36
N GLY A 47 10.93 8.33 8.37
CA GLY A 47 11.36 8.26 9.76
C GLY A 47 11.26 6.85 10.32
N LEU A 48 12.20 6.51 11.20
CA LEU A 48 12.22 5.31 12.01
C LEU A 48 12.35 5.73 13.48
N ALA A 49 11.27 5.64 14.23
CA ALA A 49 11.28 5.89 15.66
C ALA A 49 11.57 4.58 16.41
N ILE A 50 12.58 4.60 17.27
CA ILE A 50 12.99 3.46 18.07
C ILE A 50 12.78 3.78 19.55
N ARG A 51 12.07 2.90 20.25
CA ARG A 51 11.92 2.94 21.70
C ARG A 51 13.23 2.54 22.36
N LEU A 52 13.64 3.26 23.39
CA LEU A 52 14.94 3.10 24.04
C LEU A 52 14.88 2.51 25.45
N ASP A 53 13.70 2.51 26.07
CA ASP A 53 13.46 1.92 27.38
C ASP A 53 12.86 0.52 27.26
N ASP A 54 13.14 -0.31 28.25
CA ASP A 54 12.54 -1.64 28.37
C ASP A 54 11.11 -1.53 28.94
N GLY A 55 10.26 -2.48 28.55
CA GLY A 55 8.90 -2.58 29.07
C GLY A 55 7.90 -3.10 28.05
N PRO A 56 6.69 -3.47 28.47
CA PRO A 56 5.66 -4.01 27.58
C PRO A 56 5.06 -2.95 26.64
N GLY A 57 4.37 -3.40 25.59
CA GLY A 57 3.49 -2.59 24.78
C GLY A 57 4.14 -1.77 23.67
N GLY A 58 5.30 -2.12 23.20
CA GLY A 58 5.93 -1.57 22.00
C GLY A 58 6.26 -0.06 22.04
N VAL A 59 6.54 0.50 20.86
CA VAL A 59 7.00 1.89 20.71
C VAL A 59 6.00 2.93 21.23
N SER A 60 4.71 2.66 21.14
CA SER A 60 3.65 3.56 21.61
C SER A 60 3.63 3.76 23.14
N LYS A 61 4.25 2.85 23.90
CA LYS A 61 4.29 2.84 25.36
C LYS A 61 5.66 3.17 25.95
N GLY A 62 6.57 3.63 25.13
CA GLY A 62 7.91 4.03 25.57
C GLY A 62 7.92 5.29 26.45
N ARG A 63 9.06 5.56 27.06
CA ARG A 63 9.39 6.76 27.82
C ARG A 63 10.48 7.60 27.14
N ALA A 64 11.28 6.96 26.27
CA ALA A 64 12.35 7.60 25.53
C ALA A 64 12.44 7.03 24.11
N TRP A 65 12.71 7.89 23.12
CA TRP A 65 12.82 7.52 21.72
C TRP A 65 13.97 8.23 21.03
N MET A 66 14.55 7.54 20.04
CA MET A 66 15.43 8.14 19.05
C MET A 66 14.80 7.97 17.67
N VAL A 67 14.66 9.09 16.94
CA VAL A 67 14.05 9.10 15.62
C VAL A 67 15.14 9.28 14.58
N TYR A 68 15.24 8.32 13.67
CA TYR A 68 16.12 8.33 12.51
C TYR A 68 15.34 8.77 11.27
N ASP A 69 16.04 9.32 10.30
CA ASP A 69 15.55 9.52 8.94
C ASP A 69 16.46 8.70 8.00
N HIS A 70 15.93 7.58 7.52
CA HIS A 70 16.76 6.63 6.78
C HIS A 70 17.08 7.08 5.33
N ASP A 71 16.41 8.11 4.80
CA ASP A 71 16.83 8.73 3.54
C ASP A 71 18.16 9.50 3.67
N THR A 72 18.43 10.06 4.86
CA THR A 72 19.61 10.87 5.15
C THR A 72 20.61 10.19 6.08
N MET A 73 20.25 9.04 6.64
CA MET A 73 21.01 8.32 7.66
C MET A 73 21.37 9.20 8.87
N ARG A 74 20.51 10.16 9.21
CA ARG A 74 20.66 11.03 10.39
C ARG A 74 19.81 10.56 11.55
N VAL A 75 20.27 10.81 12.76
CA VAL A 75 19.37 10.92 13.91
C VAL A 75 18.66 12.26 13.81
N ALA A 76 17.35 12.26 13.65
CA ALA A 76 16.56 13.49 13.51
C ALA A 76 16.28 14.15 14.86
N ALA A 77 15.96 13.34 15.88
CA ALA A 77 15.74 13.81 17.25
C ALA A 77 15.90 12.70 18.28
N ALA A 78 16.13 13.10 19.53
CA ALA A 78 15.97 12.24 20.71
C ALA A 78 14.98 12.89 21.67
N THR A 79 14.00 12.11 22.17
CA THR A 79 12.87 12.63 22.95
C THR A 79 12.56 11.75 24.17
N THR A 80 11.92 12.36 25.18
CA THR A 80 11.34 11.66 26.33
C THR A 80 9.91 12.15 26.61
N GLY A 81 9.15 11.39 27.40
CA GLY A 81 7.80 11.77 27.83
C GLY A 81 6.71 11.19 26.92
N GLU A 82 6.05 12.00 26.10
CA GLU A 82 5.01 11.55 25.18
C GLU A 82 5.61 11.25 23.80
N PHE A 83 5.09 10.22 23.11
CA PHE A 83 5.62 9.82 21.80
C PHE A 83 5.19 10.78 20.70
N VAL A 84 3.95 10.66 20.22
CA VAL A 84 3.43 11.39 19.05
C VAL A 84 1.97 11.78 19.26
N ASP A 85 1.45 12.64 18.38
CA ASP A 85 0.06 13.10 18.41
C ASP A 85 -0.95 12.21 17.69
N TRP A 86 -0.51 11.11 17.05
CA TRP A 86 -1.33 10.14 16.34
C TRP A 86 -2.29 10.74 15.30
N LYS A 87 -1.86 11.80 14.61
CA LYS A 87 -2.62 12.44 13.53
C LYS A 87 -2.24 11.89 12.15
N GLY A 88 -3.19 11.97 11.23
CA GLY A 88 -3.02 11.59 9.84
C GLY A 88 -3.93 10.45 9.42
N ILE A 89 -3.99 10.20 8.12
CA ILE A 89 -4.98 9.34 7.46
C ILE A 89 -5.10 7.93 8.06
N ALA A 90 -4.00 7.32 8.45
CA ALA A 90 -4.01 5.97 9.00
C ALA A 90 -4.46 5.93 10.46
N PHE A 91 -4.33 7.00 11.19
CA PHE A 91 -4.55 7.05 12.64
C PHE A 91 -5.93 7.62 13.01
N ASP A 92 -6.22 8.85 12.65
CA ASP A 92 -7.47 9.52 12.99
C ASP A 92 -8.34 9.86 11.76
N GLY A 93 -7.88 9.47 10.55
CA GLY A 93 -8.56 9.74 9.29
C GLY A 93 -8.41 11.18 8.78
N SER A 94 -7.63 12.02 9.44
CA SER A 94 -7.48 13.42 9.04
C SER A 94 -6.64 13.55 7.76
N HIS A 95 -7.12 14.42 6.84
CA HIS A 95 -6.42 14.78 5.61
C HIS A 95 -5.57 16.03 5.84
N GLY A 96 -4.42 16.12 5.17
CA GLY A 96 -3.56 17.30 5.24
C GLY A 96 -2.74 17.44 6.52
N THR A 97 -2.82 16.49 7.44
CA THR A 97 -1.98 16.40 8.63
C THR A 97 -1.09 15.16 8.59
N HIS A 98 -0.02 15.19 9.33
CA HIS A 98 0.89 14.07 9.56
C HIS A 98 1.37 14.09 11.00
N THR A 99 1.91 12.95 11.43
CA THR A 99 2.29 12.71 12.83
C THR A 99 3.42 13.62 13.28
N SER A 100 3.28 14.24 14.46
CA SER A 100 4.28 15.11 15.08
C SER A 100 4.76 14.54 16.40
N LEU A 101 6.06 14.72 16.71
CA LEU A 101 6.61 14.37 18.02
C LEU A 101 5.99 15.26 19.10
N LYS A 102 5.64 14.69 20.25
CA LYS A 102 4.99 15.39 21.36
C LYS A 102 5.93 15.70 22.51
N GLY A 103 6.73 14.75 22.90
CA GLY A 103 7.55 14.82 24.10
C GLY A 103 8.65 15.87 24.07
N GLU A 104 9.41 15.95 25.16
CA GLU A 104 10.55 16.83 25.27
C GLU A 104 11.66 16.40 24.29
N ARG A 105 12.12 17.32 23.45
CA ARG A 105 13.21 17.11 22.50
C ARG A 105 14.54 17.47 23.15
N HIS A 106 15.39 16.50 23.45
CA HIS A 106 16.70 16.74 24.06
C HIS A 106 17.73 17.27 23.08
N PHE A 107 17.68 16.79 21.82
CA PHE A 107 18.37 17.44 20.71
C PHE A 107 17.61 17.16 19.41
N VAL A 108 17.85 18.03 18.43
CA VAL A 108 17.29 17.97 17.08
C VAL A 108 18.39 18.29 16.08
N ASN A 109 18.62 17.38 15.14
CA ASN A 109 19.49 17.66 14.01
C ASN A 109 18.66 18.22 12.84
N PRO A 110 19.14 19.24 12.12
CA PRO A 110 18.47 19.77 10.93
C PRO A 110 18.41 18.71 9.81
N VAL A 111 17.57 18.95 8.80
CA VAL A 111 17.51 18.12 7.60
C VAL A 111 18.82 18.17 6.86
N GLY A 112 19.33 17.02 6.44
CA GLY A 112 20.58 16.87 5.69
C GLY A 112 21.29 15.57 6.04
N PRO A 113 22.43 15.27 5.36
CA PRO A 113 23.16 14.03 5.55
C PRO A 113 23.67 13.84 6.97
N GLY A 114 23.44 12.64 7.54
CA GLY A 114 23.99 12.26 8.84
C GLY A 114 25.47 11.87 8.78
N TRP A 115 25.94 11.42 7.62
CA TRP A 115 27.32 11.04 7.35
C TRP A 115 27.88 11.89 6.21
N ALA A 116 29.18 12.19 6.25
CA ALA A 116 29.85 12.85 5.13
C ALA A 116 29.90 11.93 3.90
N SER A 117 29.97 12.53 2.73
CA SER A 117 30.26 11.80 1.49
C SER A 117 31.65 11.14 1.55
N PRO A 118 31.98 10.19 0.66
CA PRO A 118 33.32 9.59 0.57
C PRO A 118 34.46 10.58 0.40
N ASP A 119 34.12 11.79 -0.07
CA ASP A 119 35.07 12.91 -0.25
C ASP A 119 35.06 13.89 0.94
N GLY A 120 34.32 13.57 2.02
CA GLY A 120 34.25 14.38 3.25
C GLY A 120 33.32 15.58 3.17
N GLN A 121 32.45 15.66 2.14
CA GLN A 121 31.50 16.76 1.95
C GLN A 121 30.16 16.52 2.64
N TRP A 122 29.39 17.60 2.82
CA TRP A 122 28.13 17.57 3.54
C TRP A 122 26.95 18.14 2.73
N ASP A 123 27.19 18.49 1.44
CA ASP A 123 26.15 19.03 0.58
C ASP A 123 25.14 17.93 0.23
N ASP A 124 23.85 18.22 0.42
CA ASP A 124 22.79 17.26 0.22
C ASP A 124 22.60 16.97 -1.27
N ALA A 125 22.94 15.76 -1.71
CA ALA A 125 22.89 15.32 -3.10
C ALA A 125 21.59 14.60 -3.48
N ARG A 126 20.55 14.64 -2.63
CA ARG A 126 19.25 14.02 -2.89
C ARG A 126 18.49 14.78 -4.00
N VAL A 127 17.37 14.19 -4.41
CA VAL A 127 16.49 14.79 -5.43
C VAL A 127 15.89 16.10 -4.93
N VAL A 128 16.04 17.17 -5.71
CA VAL A 128 15.40 18.47 -5.43
C VAL A 128 13.96 18.42 -5.88
N GLY A 129 13.04 18.55 -4.95
CA GLY A 129 11.61 18.66 -5.25
C GLY A 129 11.24 19.98 -5.93
N ARG A 130 10.04 20.03 -6.52
CA ARG A 130 9.53 21.28 -7.14
C ARG A 130 9.35 22.42 -6.14
N ASP A 131 9.28 22.11 -4.85
CA ASP A 131 9.23 23.07 -3.72
C ASP A 131 10.62 23.42 -3.16
N LYS A 132 11.69 23.00 -3.81
CA LYS A 132 13.09 23.23 -3.44
C LYS A 132 13.60 22.45 -2.21
N ARG A 133 12.76 21.60 -1.60
CA ARG A 133 13.21 20.67 -0.56
C ARG A 133 13.86 19.43 -1.19
N MET A 134 14.68 18.74 -0.38
CA MET A 134 15.37 17.52 -0.80
C MET A 134 14.56 16.29 -0.38
N PHE A 135 14.45 15.29 -1.27
CA PHE A 135 13.66 14.08 -1.06
C PHE A 135 14.40 12.83 -1.56
N GLY A 136 13.98 11.69 -0.98
CA GLY A 136 14.53 10.38 -1.33
C GLY A 136 15.87 10.10 -0.65
N PRO A 137 16.44 8.91 -0.83
CA PRO A 137 17.69 8.52 -0.19
C PRO A 137 18.89 9.29 -0.76
N LEU A 138 19.95 9.36 0.04
CA LEU A 138 21.27 9.74 -0.46
C LEU A 138 21.74 8.75 -1.55
N PRO A 139 22.67 9.14 -2.43
CA PRO A 139 23.28 8.22 -3.38
C PRO A 139 23.82 6.97 -2.66
N ARG A 140 23.60 5.78 -3.23
CA ARG A 140 23.95 4.49 -2.58
C ARG A 140 25.42 4.38 -2.23
N GLU A 141 26.30 4.90 -3.07
CA GLU A 141 27.74 4.95 -2.86
C GLU A 141 28.13 5.89 -1.70
N TRP A 142 27.25 6.81 -1.34
CA TRP A 142 27.46 7.68 -0.19
C TRP A 142 26.97 7.05 1.11
N ALA A 143 25.66 6.86 1.23
CA ALA A 143 25.06 6.28 2.42
C ALA A 143 23.74 5.58 2.07
N HIS A 144 23.64 4.31 2.40
CA HIS A 144 22.47 3.50 2.09
C HIS A 144 21.97 2.75 3.32
N TYR A 145 20.68 2.90 3.64
CA TYR A 145 20.01 2.13 4.67
C TYR A 145 19.76 0.71 4.17
N GLU A 146 20.32 -0.30 4.84
CA GLU A 146 20.17 -1.72 4.48
C GLU A 146 19.10 -2.44 5.29
N GLY A 147 18.61 -1.82 6.38
CA GLY A 147 17.56 -2.39 7.21
C GLY A 147 17.84 -2.33 8.70
N MET A 148 17.08 -3.10 9.46
CA MET A 148 17.28 -3.23 10.91
C MET A 148 17.13 -4.66 11.37
N TYR A 149 17.98 -5.06 12.33
CA TYR A 149 17.85 -6.30 13.07
C TYR A 149 17.08 -6.06 14.37
N LEU A 150 16.28 -7.05 14.72
CA LEU A 150 15.54 -7.12 15.98
C LEU A 150 16.13 -8.24 16.83
N HIS A 151 16.46 -7.93 18.09
CA HIS A 151 16.93 -8.91 19.05
C HIS A 151 16.20 -8.69 20.38
N GLY A 152 15.07 -9.35 20.55
CA GLY A 152 14.14 -9.02 21.62
C GLY A 152 13.65 -7.58 21.51
N GLY A 153 13.85 -6.76 22.57
CA GLY A 153 13.53 -5.34 22.56
C GLY A 153 14.56 -4.42 21.91
N LYS A 154 15.73 -4.95 21.50
CA LYS A 154 16.82 -4.15 20.93
C LYS A 154 16.73 -4.07 19.41
N VAL A 155 17.08 -2.89 18.89
CA VAL A 155 17.17 -2.61 17.45
C VAL A 155 18.62 -2.34 17.09
N VAL A 156 19.09 -2.98 16.01
CA VAL A 156 20.37 -2.68 15.37
C VAL A 156 20.13 -2.26 13.95
N ILE A 157 20.34 -0.99 13.64
CA ILE A 157 20.30 -0.43 12.29
C ILE A 157 21.57 -0.91 11.55
N VAL A 158 21.40 -1.27 10.29
CA VAL A 158 22.50 -1.59 9.40
C VAL A 158 22.46 -0.65 8.19
N ALA A 159 23.62 -0.13 7.84
CA ALA A 159 23.82 0.76 6.70
C ALA A 159 25.15 0.51 6.01
N SER A 160 25.23 0.89 4.74
CA SER A 160 26.49 1.02 3.99
C SER A 160 26.85 2.51 3.91
N ILE A 161 28.02 2.90 4.41
CA ILE A 161 28.54 4.26 4.38
C ILE A 161 29.86 4.26 3.60
N GLY A 162 29.88 4.90 2.44
CA GLY A 162 31.04 4.84 1.55
C GLY A 162 31.47 3.40 1.19
N GLY A 163 30.50 2.50 1.06
CA GLY A 163 30.72 1.06 0.84
C GLY A 163 31.14 0.28 2.10
N THR A 164 31.23 0.92 3.26
CA THR A 164 31.56 0.28 4.54
C THR A 164 30.30 -0.04 5.30
N ARG A 165 30.14 -1.30 5.74
CA ARG A 165 29.03 -1.70 6.59
C ARG A 165 29.18 -1.12 7.98
N VAL A 166 28.12 -0.48 8.49
CA VAL A 166 28.03 0.09 9.83
C VAL A 166 26.82 -0.49 10.53
N LEU A 167 27.03 -1.00 11.74
CA LEU A 167 25.96 -1.38 12.67
C LEU A 167 25.81 -0.28 13.71
N GLU A 168 24.57 0.11 14.01
CA GLU A 168 24.27 1.11 15.02
C GLU A 168 23.11 0.67 15.90
N SER A 169 23.28 0.77 17.22
CA SER A 169 22.21 0.53 18.20
C SER A 169 22.06 1.74 19.11
N PRO A 170 20.87 2.39 19.11
CA PRO A 170 20.57 3.48 20.03
C PRO A 170 20.26 2.97 21.43
N GLY A 171 20.39 3.84 22.43
CA GLY A 171 20.05 3.55 23.81
C GLY A 171 19.79 4.81 24.62
N TRP A 172 19.33 4.61 25.84
CA TRP A 172 19.03 5.67 26.78
C TRP A 172 19.39 5.24 28.20
N LEU A 173 19.92 6.18 28.97
CA LEU A 173 20.19 6.03 30.39
C LEU A 173 19.29 7.03 31.12
N ASP A 174 18.37 6.50 31.91
CA ASP A 174 17.55 7.28 32.81
C ASP A 174 18.39 7.64 34.04
N ASN A 175 18.78 8.89 34.14
CA ASN A 175 19.56 9.41 35.26
C ASN A 175 18.73 10.41 36.10
N GLY A 176 17.41 10.21 36.16
CA GLY A 176 16.49 11.08 36.87
C GLY A 176 16.26 12.40 36.15
N THR A 177 16.96 13.46 36.55
CA THR A 177 16.81 14.80 35.95
C THR A 177 17.51 14.98 34.61
N ASN A 178 18.48 14.09 34.26
CA ASN A 178 19.33 14.23 33.07
C ASN A 178 19.22 13.01 32.17
N ALA A 179 18.48 13.15 31.07
CA ALA A 179 18.44 12.13 30.04
C ALA A 179 19.78 12.05 29.28
N ILE A 180 20.37 10.88 29.23
CA ILE A 180 21.58 10.60 28.43
C ILE A 180 21.21 9.61 27.33
N PHE A 181 21.29 10.04 26.09
CA PHE A 181 21.11 9.19 24.94
C PHE A 181 22.43 8.57 24.48
N THR A 182 22.40 7.35 23.99
CA THR A 182 23.61 6.69 23.53
C THR A 182 23.45 6.19 22.10
N ARG A 183 24.55 6.22 21.34
CA ARG A 183 24.68 5.59 20.02
C ARG A 183 25.89 4.65 20.09
N THR A 184 25.66 3.35 19.94
CA THR A 184 26.73 2.37 19.84
C THR A 184 26.92 2.01 18.39
N LEU A 185 28.13 2.18 17.88
CA LEU A 185 28.48 1.94 16.47
C LEU A 185 29.57 0.88 16.37
N ASN A 186 29.42 -0.04 15.43
CA ASN A 186 30.48 -0.96 15.01
C ASN A 186 30.71 -0.73 13.51
N VAL A 187 31.87 -0.23 13.17
CA VAL A 187 32.28 0.08 11.80
C VAL A 187 33.02 -1.12 11.22
N GLY A 188 32.62 -1.57 10.04
CA GLY A 188 33.33 -2.59 9.28
C GLY A 188 34.70 -2.12 8.77
N GLU A 189 35.33 -2.90 7.92
CA GLU A 189 36.57 -2.48 7.29
C GLU A 189 36.35 -1.24 6.39
N ALA A 190 37.12 -0.19 6.60
CA ALA A 190 37.03 1.04 5.86
C ALA A 190 38.43 1.50 5.39
N LYS A 191 38.53 1.94 4.15
CA LYS A 191 39.81 2.46 3.57
C LYS A 191 40.16 3.86 4.09
N LYS A 192 39.13 4.64 4.48
CA LYS A 192 39.25 6.00 5.01
C LYS A 192 38.36 6.12 6.25
N PRO A 193 38.67 7.00 7.21
CA PRO A 193 37.77 7.28 8.31
C PRO A 193 36.42 7.80 7.80
N LEU A 194 35.34 7.38 8.48
CA LEU A 194 33.99 7.85 8.24
C LEU A 194 33.69 9.03 9.17
N LEU A 195 33.01 10.05 8.68
CA LEU A 195 32.66 11.24 9.45
C LEU A 195 31.15 11.25 9.73
N LEU A 196 30.76 11.25 10.99
CA LEU A 196 29.38 11.21 11.47
C LEU A 196 28.99 12.52 12.15
N ARG A 197 27.92 13.19 11.70
CA ARG A 197 27.24 14.23 12.50
C ARG A 197 26.48 13.58 13.64
N VAL A 198 26.93 13.81 14.87
CA VAL A 198 26.39 13.16 16.07
C VAL A 198 25.16 13.92 16.60
N ALA A 199 25.34 15.18 16.93
CA ALA A 199 24.36 16.09 17.51
C ALA A 199 24.81 17.54 17.31
N PRO A 200 23.93 18.56 17.52
CA PRO A 200 24.32 19.96 17.54
C PRO A 200 25.40 20.22 18.60
N ASP A 201 26.31 21.15 18.36
CA ASP A 201 27.40 21.49 19.28
C ASP A 201 26.95 22.22 20.54
N SER A 202 25.64 22.55 20.64
CA SER A 202 24.97 23.11 21.81
C SER A 202 24.68 22.06 22.91
N VAL A 203 24.80 20.77 22.62
CA VAL A 203 24.70 19.70 23.63
C VAL A 203 26.07 19.11 23.93
N ASN A 204 26.17 18.37 25.04
CA ASN A 204 27.42 17.68 25.40
C ASN A 204 27.46 16.30 24.73
N VAL A 205 28.62 15.97 24.18
CA VAL A 205 28.90 14.66 23.59
C VAL A 205 30.20 14.12 24.15
N VAL A 206 30.19 12.85 24.57
CA VAL A 206 31.37 12.14 25.03
C VAL A 206 31.47 10.83 24.27
N LEU A 207 32.70 10.43 23.89
CA LEU A 207 33.01 9.19 23.20
C LEU A 207 33.70 8.22 24.14
N SER A 208 33.30 6.95 24.08
CA SER A 208 34.01 5.83 24.67
C SER A 208 34.34 4.80 23.58
N GLY A 209 35.53 4.23 23.62
CA GLY A 209 36.01 3.31 22.58
C GLY A 209 36.85 4.03 21.52
N ASP A 210 36.80 3.53 20.27
CA ASP A 210 37.64 3.99 19.17
C ASP A 210 37.07 5.23 18.46
N GLY A 211 37.97 6.08 17.94
CA GLY A 211 37.61 7.28 17.20
C GLY A 211 37.91 8.58 17.93
N SER A 212 37.56 9.68 17.32
CA SER A 212 37.75 11.02 17.88
C SER A 212 36.50 11.90 17.69
N LEU A 213 36.40 12.94 18.53
CA LEU A 213 35.35 13.96 18.43
C LEU A 213 35.93 15.32 18.17
N ARG A 214 35.27 16.08 17.27
CA ARG A 214 35.57 17.50 17.04
C ARG A 214 34.28 18.27 16.82
N LYS A 215 34.31 19.57 17.08
CA LYS A 215 33.24 20.49 16.67
C LYS A 215 33.52 21.05 15.28
N GLY A 216 32.48 21.20 14.48
CA GLY A 216 32.56 21.77 13.15
C GLY A 216 31.20 21.96 12.50
N GLY A 217 30.95 23.11 11.86
CA GLY A 217 29.70 23.40 11.17
C GLY A 217 28.45 23.39 12.06
N GLY A 218 28.59 23.68 13.36
CA GLY A 218 27.47 23.65 14.33
C GLY A 218 27.16 22.25 14.89
N PHE A 219 28.05 21.27 14.67
CA PHE A 219 27.87 19.89 15.13
C PHE A 219 29.06 19.34 15.88
N TRP A 220 28.81 18.35 16.73
CA TRP A 220 29.79 17.36 17.08
C TRP A 220 29.92 16.36 15.93
N ILE A 221 31.15 16.18 15.49
CA ILE A 221 31.51 15.23 14.42
C ILE A 221 32.38 14.15 15.02
N ALA A 222 31.96 12.90 14.87
CA ALA A 222 32.80 11.76 15.19
C ALA A 222 33.54 11.31 13.93
N GLU A 223 34.85 11.05 14.08
CA GLU A 223 35.71 10.45 13.07
C GLU A 223 36.02 9.02 13.47
N LEU A 224 35.60 8.05 12.64
CA LEU A 224 35.60 6.62 12.94
C LEU A 224 36.40 5.87 11.88
N SER A 225 37.46 5.21 12.28
CA SER A 225 38.28 4.36 11.39
C SER A 225 37.63 3.00 11.14
N GLY A 226 38.09 2.27 10.14
CA GLY A 226 37.68 0.88 9.91
C GLY A 226 38.00 0.00 11.13
N GLY A 227 37.05 -0.88 11.46
CA GLY A 227 37.11 -1.74 12.66
C GLY A 227 36.70 -1.06 13.97
N ALA A 228 36.41 0.25 13.97
CA ALA A 228 36.09 0.99 15.20
C ALA A 228 34.83 0.46 15.89
N LYS A 229 34.92 0.30 17.21
CA LYS A 229 33.79 0.11 18.11
C LYS A 229 33.70 1.31 19.04
N THR A 230 32.60 2.05 18.91
CA THR A 230 32.41 3.35 19.53
C THR A 230 31.07 3.44 20.23
N ARG A 231 31.04 4.07 21.38
CA ARG A 231 29.81 4.47 22.06
C ARG A 231 29.82 5.96 22.33
N LEU A 232 28.83 6.65 21.77
CA LEU A 232 28.61 8.06 21.95
C LEU A 232 27.57 8.27 23.04
N TYR A 233 27.80 9.23 23.93
CA TYR A 233 26.88 9.68 24.97
C TYR A 233 26.50 11.11 24.65
N ILE A 234 25.21 11.44 24.68
CA ILE A 234 24.66 12.72 24.25
C ILE A 234 23.70 13.22 25.33
N SER A 235 23.89 14.44 25.86
CA SER A 235 23.02 15.03 26.86
C SER A 235 23.07 16.55 26.80
N ARG A 236 21.99 17.21 27.23
CA ARG A 236 21.99 18.68 27.45
C ARG A 236 22.83 19.09 28.65
N ALA A 237 22.83 18.28 29.69
CA ALA A 237 23.62 18.51 30.87
C ALA A 237 25.01 17.84 30.75
N GLU A 238 25.89 18.17 31.69
CA GLU A 238 27.16 17.47 31.82
C GLU A 238 26.97 15.97 31.99
N ILE A 239 27.79 15.19 31.31
CA ILE A 239 27.68 13.73 31.30
C ILE A 239 28.48 13.16 32.48
N ALA A 240 27.83 13.11 33.64
CA ALA A 240 28.35 12.53 34.85
C ALA A 240 27.87 11.07 34.99
N THR A 241 28.49 10.15 34.24
CA THR A 241 28.20 8.72 34.31
C THR A 241 29.47 7.91 34.08
N ILE A 242 29.45 6.66 34.52
CA ILE A 242 30.51 5.71 34.19
C ILE A 242 30.39 5.33 32.71
N LEU A 243 31.39 5.69 31.93
CA LEU A 243 31.46 5.34 30.53
C LEU A 243 31.69 3.85 30.36
N LYS A 244 30.76 3.16 29.70
CA LYS A 244 30.89 1.74 29.38
C LYS A 244 31.61 1.56 28.04
N ALA A 245 32.37 0.49 27.93
CA ALA A 245 32.93 0.08 26.64
C ALA A 245 31.81 -0.15 25.62
N PRO A 246 32.07 0.11 24.35
CA PRO A 246 31.09 -0.14 23.28
C PRO A 246 30.78 -1.63 23.17
N LEU A 247 29.51 -1.96 22.99
CA LEU A 247 29.03 -3.32 22.78
C LEU A 247 29.42 -3.82 21.39
N ASP A 248 29.82 -5.07 21.29
CA ASP A 248 29.83 -5.76 20.00
C ASP A 248 28.40 -6.05 19.55
N LEU A 249 28.00 -5.47 18.44
CA LEU A 249 26.65 -5.59 17.90
C LEU A 249 26.46 -6.83 16.99
N ALA A 250 27.56 -7.47 16.56
CA ALA A 250 27.48 -8.62 15.64
C ALA A 250 26.64 -9.80 16.18
N PRO A 251 26.68 -10.16 17.47
CA PRO A 251 25.79 -11.20 18.01
C PRO A 251 24.30 -10.86 17.89
N LEU A 252 23.92 -9.57 17.92
CA LEU A 252 22.54 -9.11 17.84
C LEU A 252 21.96 -9.16 16.42
N THR A 253 22.78 -9.52 15.43
CA THR A 253 22.36 -9.65 14.02
C THR A 253 22.06 -11.09 13.59
N LYS A 254 21.97 -12.03 14.55
CA LYS A 254 21.80 -13.47 14.27
C LYS A 254 20.42 -14.01 14.66
N GLY A 255 19.46 -13.16 14.88
CA GLY A 255 18.16 -13.49 15.45
C GLY A 255 18.14 -13.36 16.97
N GLY A 256 16.99 -13.13 17.51
CA GLY A 256 16.72 -12.96 18.94
C GLY A 256 15.55 -13.83 19.38
N PRO A 257 15.18 -13.81 20.67
CA PRO A 257 13.97 -14.50 21.12
C PRO A 257 12.73 -13.85 20.51
N ALA A 258 11.76 -14.69 20.15
CA ALA A 258 10.46 -14.23 19.65
C ALA A 258 9.82 -13.23 20.62
N ARG A 259 9.31 -12.14 20.08
CA ARG A 259 8.64 -11.08 20.85
C ARG A 259 7.15 -11.37 21.02
N TRP A 260 6.56 -12.08 20.06
CA TRP A 260 5.14 -12.40 19.99
C TRP A 260 4.91 -13.91 19.80
N PRO A 261 5.35 -14.76 20.76
CA PRO A 261 5.31 -16.21 20.57
C PRO A 261 3.88 -16.79 20.62
N GLU A 262 2.90 -16.01 21.05
CA GLU A 262 1.52 -16.48 21.19
C GLU A 262 0.83 -16.60 19.83
N GLU A 263 0.01 -17.64 19.69
CA GLU A 263 -0.91 -17.82 18.59
C GLU A 263 -2.34 -17.34 18.97
N VAL A 264 -3.03 -16.69 18.04
CA VAL A 264 -4.43 -16.34 18.19
C VAL A 264 -5.27 -17.27 17.31
N THR A 265 -6.26 -17.93 17.89
CA THR A 265 -7.14 -18.83 17.15
C THR A 265 -8.47 -18.15 16.83
N THR A 266 -8.90 -18.24 15.57
CA THR A 266 -10.22 -17.85 15.09
C THR A 266 -10.84 -18.99 14.29
N THR A 267 -11.93 -18.75 13.57
CA THR A 267 -12.60 -19.76 12.74
C THR A 267 -12.94 -19.21 11.36
N SER A 268 -13.03 -20.10 10.37
CA SER A 268 -13.69 -19.79 9.12
C SER A 268 -15.19 -20.07 9.21
N GLU A 269 -15.99 -19.33 8.46
CA GLU A 269 -17.43 -19.53 8.29
C GLU A 269 -17.72 -19.90 6.84
N ALA A 270 -18.55 -20.94 6.66
CA ALA A 270 -18.94 -21.39 5.33
C ALA A 270 -19.96 -20.44 4.71
N GLY A 271 -19.76 -20.10 3.45
CA GLY A 271 -20.72 -19.37 2.64
C GLY A 271 -21.95 -20.24 2.30
N LYS A 272 -23.08 -19.58 1.99
CA LYS A 272 -24.29 -20.26 1.53
C LYS A 272 -24.07 -20.92 0.17
N PRO A 273 -24.43 -22.20 0.00
CA PRO A 273 -24.12 -22.97 -1.22
C PRO A 273 -25.12 -22.75 -2.37
N ASP A 274 -26.03 -21.81 -2.25
CA ASP A 274 -27.17 -21.60 -3.15
C ASP A 274 -26.93 -20.65 -4.32
N GLY A 275 -25.71 -20.13 -4.47
CA GLY A 275 -25.31 -19.17 -5.51
C GLY A 275 -24.42 -19.74 -6.62
N ALA A 276 -24.17 -18.91 -7.64
CA ALA A 276 -23.14 -19.19 -8.64
C ALA A 276 -21.71 -19.07 -8.05
N PHE A 277 -21.57 -18.32 -6.97
CA PHE A 277 -20.36 -18.19 -6.18
C PHE A 277 -20.66 -18.32 -4.70
N ILE A 278 -19.78 -18.95 -3.98
CA ILE A 278 -19.87 -19.21 -2.55
C ILE A 278 -18.70 -18.50 -1.88
N ALA A 279 -18.98 -17.61 -0.94
CA ALA A 279 -17.96 -16.85 -0.23
C ALA A 279 -17.85 -17.33 1.23
N ASP A 280 -16.77 -18.02 1.55
CA ASP A 280 -16.42 -18.35 2.94
C ASP A 280 -15.71 -17.15 3.56
N THR A 281 -15.93 -16.91 4.84
CA THR A 281 -15.32 -15.80 5.60
C THR A 281 -14.30 -16.34 6.61
N PHE A 282 -13.11 -15.82 6.59
CA PHE A 282 -12.07 -16.07 7.60
C PHE A 282 -12.14 -14.97 8.66
N LYS A 283 -12.53 -15.34 9.90
CA LYS A 283 -12.57 -14.36 10.99
C LYS A 283 -11.18 -13.86 11.32
N LEU A 284 -11.03 -12.54 11.28
CA LEU A 284 -9.79 -11.87 11.65
C LEU A 284 -9.59 -11.91 13.17
N PRO A 285 -8.35 -11.98 13.68
CA PRO A 285 -8.04 -11.93 15.10
C PRO A 285 -8.16 -10.51 15.65
N VAL A 286 -9.38 -9.95 15.69
CA VAL A 286 -9.62 -8.58 16.16
C VAL A 286 -9.38 -8.44 17.67
N ASP A 287 -9.65 -9.50 18.43
CA ASP A 287 -9.30 -9.61 19.84
C ASP A 287 -7.95 -10.32 19.94
N ASN A 288 -6.88 -9.56 20.05
CA ASN A 288 -5.52 -10.07 20.14
C ASN A 288 -4.73 -9.35 21.24
N PRO A 289 -3.69 -10.01 21.84
CA PRO A 289 -2.93 -9.46 22.99
C PRO A 289 -2.26 -8.12 22.69
N TRP A 290 -1.92 -7.88 21.43
CA TRP A 290 -1.16 -6.69 20.99
C TRP A 290 -2.06 -5.53 20.57
N GLN A 291 -3.38 -5.71 20.63
CA GLN A 291 -4.38 -4.73 20.20
C GLN A 291 -4.16 -4.24 18.76
N SER A 292 -3.65 -5.12 17.92
CA SER A 292 -3.44 -4.86 16.51
C SER A 292 -4.77 -4.62 15.82
N TRP A 293 -4.88 -3.53 15.08
CA TRP A 293 -6.06 -3.24 14.29
C TRP A 293 -5.98 -3.96 12.95
N MET A 294 -6.89 -4.92 12.74
CA MET A 294 -6.86 -5.82 11.59
C MET A 294 -7.50 -5.17 10.35
N ARG A 295 -6.70 -4.47 9.56
CA ARG A 295 -7.04 -3.91 8.25
C ARG A 295 -6.13 -4.50 7.16
N PRO A 296 -6.42 -5.70 6.62
CA PRO A 296 -5.59 -6.35 5.61
C PRO A 296 -5.40 -5.50 4.37
N GLY A 297 -4.16 -5.14 4.05
CA GLY A 297 -3.76 -4.36 2.87
C GLY A 297 -3.15 -5.20 1.75
N GLY A 298 -2.75 -6.44 2.06
CA GLY A 298 -2.17 -7.38 1.11
C GLY A 298 -2.00 -8.77 1.70
N PHE A 299 -1.91 -9.76 0.83
CA PHE A 299 -1.57 -11.12 1.23
C PHE A 299 -0.95 -11.90 0.06
N ASP A 300 -0.25 -12.97 0.39
CA ASP A 300 0.17 -14.01 -0.55
C ASP A 300 0.20 -15.35 0.16
N PHE A 301 0.20 -16.46 -0.58
CA PHE A 301 0.36 -17.79 0.00
C PHE A 301 1.84 -18.10 0.25
N THR A 302 2.10 -18.90 1.29
CA THR A 302 3.42 -19.50 1.48
C THR A 302 3.79 -20.36 0.26
N PRO A 303 5.09 -20.54 -0.07
CA PRO A 303 5.53 -21.28 -1.24
C PRO A 303 4.97 -22.72 -1.32
N ASP A 304 4.74 -23.35 -0.16
CA ASP A 304 4.12 -24.68 -0.08
C ASP A 304 2.59 -24.67 -0.23
N GLY A 305 1.97 -23.49 -0.37
CA GLY A 305 0.54 -23.28 -0.54
C GLY A 305 -0.33 -23.61 0.68
N LYS A 306 0.25 -23.87 1.87
CA LYS A 306 -0.52 -24.35 3.04
C LYS A 306 -1.02 -23.24 3.94
N ALA A 307 -0.38 -22.09 3.95
CA ALA A 307 -0.71 -20.95 4.77
C ALA A 307 -0.77 -19.67 3.92
N ALA A 308 -1.30 -18.61 4.49
CA ALA A 308 -1.22 -17.27 3.92
C ALA A 308 -0.44 -16.33 4.84
N ILE A 309 0.26 -15.38 4.23
CA ILE A 309 0.85 -14.23 4.90
C ILE A 309 -0.01 -13.03 4.60
N VAL A 310 -0.49 -12.36 5.64
CA VAL A 310 -1.40 -11.20 5.56
C VAL A 310 -0.72 -10.00 6.19
N ALA A 311 -0.54 -8.93 5.42
CA ALA A 311 -0.06 -7.64 5.93
C ALA A 311 -1.24 -6.70 6.19
N THR A 312 -1.17 -5.96 7.29
CA THR A 312 -2.18 -4.95 7.64
C THR A 312 -1.67 -3.54 7.33
N TRP A 313 -2.56 -2.65 6.92
CA TRP A 313 -2.23 -1.25 6.68
C TRP A 313 -1.65 -0.53 7.91
N ASN A 314 -1.88 -1.09 9.10
CA ASN A 314 -1.36 -0.57 10.35
C ASN A 314 0.08 -0.97 10.66
N GLY A 315 0.70 -1.84 9.84
CA GLY A 315 2.12 -2.17 9.93
C GLY A 315 2.44 -3.59 10.38
N ASP A 316 1.45 -4.44 10.63
CA ASP A 316 1.67 -5.83 11.01
C ASP A 316 1.76 -6.76 9.81
N VAL A 317 2.46 -7.85 10.01
CA VAL A 317 2.46 -9.01 9.11
C VAL A 317 2.15 -10.26 9.92
N TRP A 318 1.19 -11.03 9.44
CA TRP A 318 0.67 -12.22 10.10
C TRP A 318 0.77 -13.43 9.20
N ARG A 319 1.13 -14.59 9.77
CA ARG A 319 0.92 -15.89 9.16
C ARG A 319 -0.43 -16.43 9.63
N VAL A 320 -1.20 -17.02 8.73
CA VAL A 320 -2.44 -17.70 9.07
C VAL A 320 -2.43 -19.11 8.48
N ASP A 321 -2.50 -20.09 9.36
CA ASP A 321 -2.63 -21.51 9.03
C ASP A 321 -4.09 -21.95 9.09
N GLY A 322 -4.47 -22.97 8.31
CA GLY A 322 -5.84 -23.49 8.24
C GLY A 322 -6.69 -22.89 7.13
N VAL A 323 -6.17 -21.93 6.35
CA VAL A 323 -6.93 -21.26 5.27
C VAL A 323 -7.37 -22.21 4.15
N MET A 324 -6.66 -23.33 3.94
CA MET A 324 -6.99 -24.32 2.91
C MET A 324 -8.04 -25.32 3.37
N ALA A 325 -8.36 -25.40 4.67
CA ALA A 325 -9.37 -26.33 5.18
C ALA A 325 -10.77 -25.94 4.72
N ALA A 326 -11.66 -26.94 4.59
CA ALA A 326 -13.07 -26.67 4.33
C ALA A 326 -13.70 -25.93 5.52
N ALA A 327 -14.44 -24.84 5.24
CA ALA A 327 -15.13 -24.09 6.27
C ALA A 327 -16.40 -24.85 6.74
N PRO A 328 -16.73 -24.83 8.07
CA PRO A 328 -16.02 -24.13 9.14
C PRO A 328 -14.77 -24.89 9.62
N ALA A 329 -13.68 -24.19 9.86
CA ALA A 329 -12.41 -24.75 10.34
C ALA A 329 -11.66 -23.75 11.23
N PRO A 330 -10.82 -24.22 12.17
CA PRO A 330 -9.97 -23.33 12.96
C PRO A 330 -8.89 -22.67 12.10
N LEU A 331 -8.60 -21.42 12.41
CA LEU A 331 -7.55 -20.61 11.83
C LEU A 331 -6.55 -20.23 12.93
N ARG A 332 -5.28 -20.44 12.72
CA ARG A 332 -4.22 -20.06 13.67
C ARG A 332 -3.42 -18.90 13.09
N TRP A 333 -3.40 -17.80 13.85
CA TRP A 333 -2.73 -16.55 13.49
C TRP A 333 -1.49 -16.36 14.35
N ARG A 334 -0.34 -16.20 13.70
CA ARG A 334 0.93 -15.85 14.32
C ARG A 334 1.45 -14.54 13.75
N ARG A 335 1.87 -13.63 14.61
CA ARG A 335 2.42 -12.34 14.21
C ARG A 335 3.90 -12.51 13.84
N LEU A 336 4.31 -12.13 12.61
CA LEU A 336 5.67 -12.26 12.11
C LEU A 336 6.48 -10.98 12.26
N ALA A 337 5.84 -9.83 12.06
CA ALA A 337 6.48 -8.52 12.10
C ALA A 337 5.46 -7.44 12.43
N SER A 338 5.95 -6.28 12.86
CA SER A 338 5.16 -5.08 13.10
C SER A 338 5.98 -3.81 12.88
N GLY A 339 5.31 -2.65 12.92
CA GLY A 339 5.94 -1.34 12.83
C GLY A 339 6.25 -0.89 11.40
N LEU A 340 5.81 -1.61 10.37
CA LEU A 340 6.00 -1.25 8.96
C LEU A 340 5.12 -0.06 8.55
N PHE A 341 5.59 0.73 7.57
CA PHE A 341 4.88 1.92 7.11
C PHE A 341 3.82 1.59 6.04
N GLN A 342 2.57 1.45 6.47
CA GLN A 342 1.40 1.24 5.59
C GLN A 342 1.61 0.14 4.52
N PRO A 343 1.80 -1.13 4.92
CA PRO A 343 1.89 -2.25 3.98
C PRO A 343 0.63 -2.39 3.10
N LEU A 344 0.80 -2.43 1.77
CA LEU A 344 -0.30 -2.56 0.80
C LEU A 344 -0.05 -3.59 -0.31
N GLY A 345 0.99 -4.39 -0.17
CA GLY A 345 1.27 -5.53 -1.04
C GLY A 345 2.17 -6.54 -0.36
N VAL A 346 1.92 -7.81 -0.64
CA VAL A 346 2.69 -8.97 -0.16
C VAL A 346 3.00 -9.86 -1.34
N LYS A 347 4.23 -10.34 -1.43
CA LYS A 347 4.63 -11.26 -2.49
C LYS A 347 5.75 -12.19 -2.04
N PHE A 348 5.60 -13.48 -2.31
CA PHE A 348 6.72 -14.40 -2.30
C PHE A 348 7.45 -14.40 -3.65
N ARG A 349 8.76 -14.46 -3.60
CA ARG A 349 9.64 -14.76 -4.73
C ARG A 349 10.60 -15.86 -4.30
N GLY A 350 10.33 -17.08 -4.77
CA GLY A 350 10.90 -18.28 -4.13
C GLY A 350 10.45 -18.35 -2.68
N ASP A 351 11.38 -18.56 -1.76
CA ASP A 351 11.11 -18.60 -0.31
C ASP A 351 11.20 -17.23 0.37
N ASP A 352 11.61 -16.19 -0.35
CA ASP A 352 11.75 -14.85 0.19
C ASP A 352 10.40 -14.11 0.23
N LEU A 353 10.08 -13.53 1.39
CA LEU A 353 8.88 -12.75 1.64
C LEU A 353 9.13 -11.25 1.48
N PHE A 354 8.41 -10.60 0.57
CA PHE A 354 8.50 -9.16 0.30
C PHE A 354 7.20 -8.44 0.65
N ILE A 355 7.34 -7.26 1.23
CA ILE A 355 6.23 -6.38 1.62
C ILE A 355 6.45 -5.00 1.00
N THR A 356 5.47 -4.52 0.22
CA THR A 356 5.48 -3.13 -0.25
C THR A 356 5.00 -2.22 0.86
N CYS A 357 5.88 -1.34 1.31
CA CYS A 357 5.60 -0.30 2.29
C CYS A 357 5.63 1.08 1.63
N ARG A 358 5.09 2.09 2.31
CA ARG A 358 5.05 3.45 1.80
C ARG A 358 6.44 4.05 1.57
N ASP A 359 7.42 3.63 2.35
CA ASP A 359 8.79 4.13 2.37
C ASP A 359 9.80 3.23 1.62
N GLN A 360 9.48 1.95 1.46
CA GLN A 360 10.42 0.96 0.93
C GLN A 360 9.75 -0.34 0.52
N LEU A 361 10.46 -1.17 -0.23
CA LEU A 361 10.19 -2.60 -0.41
C LEU A 361 11.03 -3.36 0.61
N VAL A 362 10.37 -4.01 1.57
CA VAL A 362 11.03 -4.75 2.66
C VAL A 362 11.07 -6.23 2.34
N ARG A 363 12.22 -6.90 2.59
CA ARG A 363 12.31 -8.35 2.69
C ARG A 363 12.34 -8.75 4.17
N LEU A 364 11.38 -9.57 4.59
CA LEU A 364 11.33 -10.09 5.95
C LEU A 364 12.13 -11.40 6.06
N ARG A 365 13.02 -11.49 7.04
CA ARG A 365 13.86 -12.66 7.26
C ARG A 365 13.79 -13.13 8.71
N ASP A 366 13.33 -14.34 8.88
CA ASP A 366 13.45 -15.11 10.12
C ASP A 366 14.82 -15.82 10.09
N LEU A 367 15.74 -15.41 10.95
CA LEU A 367 17.14 -15.87 10.92
C LEU A 367 17.39 -17.07 11.83
N ASN A 368 16.52 -17.32 12.80
CA ASN A 368 16.66 -18.36 13.80
C ASN A 368 15.57 -19.44 13.69
N GLY A 369 14.57 -19.26 12.83
CA GLY A 369 13.51 -20.23 12.55
C GLY A 369 12.41 -20.28 13.61
N ASP A 370 12.24 -19.23 14.43
CA ASP A 370 11.22 -19.18 15.47
C ASP A 370 9.85 -18.68 14.98
N GLY A 371 9.76 -18.27 13.69
CA GLY A 371 8.54 -17.81 13.02
C GLY A 371 8.27 -16.32 13.19
N GLU A 372 9.25 -15.53 13.65
CA GLU A 372 9.22 -14.07 13.72
C GLU A 372 10.36 -13.50 12.87
N ALA A 373 10.16 -12.33 12.26
CA ALA A 373 11.20 -11.71 11.46
C ALA A 373 12.23 -11.01 12.36
N ASP A 374 13.47 -11.48 12.30
CA ASP A 374 14.62 -10.88 12.98
C ASP A 374 15.28 -9.78 12.18
N TYR A 375 15.17 -9.80 10.86
CA TYR A 375 15.77 -8.82 9.97
C TYR A 375 14.73 -8.27 8.98
N LEU A 376 14.46 -7.00 9.15
CA LEU A 376 13.66 -6.19 8.23
C LEU A 376 14.63 -5.55 7.25
N GLU A 377 14.93 -6.30 6.18
CA GLU A 377 15.90 -5.87 5.16
C GLU A 377 15.25 -4.83 4.24
N SER A 378 15.88 -3.66 4.11
CA SER A 378 15.49 -2.66 3.11
C SER A 378 15.95 -3.12 1.73
N PHE A 379 15.14 -3.92 1.05
CA PHE A 379 15.49 -4.44 -0.26
C PHE A 379 15.61 -3.34 -1.31
N ASN A 380 14.74 -2.35 -1.24
CA ASN A 380 14.82 -1.13 -2.05
C ASN A 380 14.06 0.02 -1.36
N ASN A 381 14.70 1.19 -1.24
CA ASN A 381 14.11 2.41 -0.70
C ASN A 381 14.25 3.63 -1.63
N ASP A 382 14.45 3.42 -2.92
CA ASP A 382 14.74 4.49 -3.88
C ASP A 382 13.59 5.48 -4.06
N HIS A 383 12.33 5.03 -3.95
CA HIS A 383 11.20 5.91 -4.23
C HIS A 383 11.06 7.02 -3.18
N GLN A 384 10.77 8.24 -3.64
CA GLN A 384 10.63 9.40 -2.77
C GLN A 384 9.29 9.36 -2.02
N VAL A 385 9.29 9.89 -0.80
CA VAL A 385 8.12 10.11 0.07
C VAL A 385 8.11 11.56 0.51
N THR A 386 6.93 12.16 0.55
CA THR A 386 6.68 13.43 1.20
C THR A 386 5.71 13.26 2.37
N GLU A 387 5.44 14.31 3.11
CA GLU A 387 4.48 14.28 4.22
C GLU A 387 3.02 14.15 3.78
N HIS A 388 2.73 14.19 2.47
CA HIS A 388 1.36 14.19 1.97
C HIS A 388 0.69 12.82 2.16
N PHE A 389 -0.51 12.79 2.73
CA PHE A 389 -1.21 11.56 3.12
C PHE A 389 -1.49 10.58 1.97
N HIS A 390 -1.67 11.06 0.73
CA HIS A 390 -2.18 10.28 -0.39
C HIS A 390 -1.10 9.52 -1.20
N GLU A 391 0.11 9.44 -0.74
CA GLU A 391 1.24 8.82 -1.43
C GLU A 391 1.37 7.32 -1.17
N PHE A 392 0.31 6.57 -1.37
CA PHE A 392 0.31 5.12 -1.16
C PHE A 392 1.23 4.41 -2.17
N ALA A 393 1.95 3.38 -1.70
CA ALA A 393 2.62 2.39 -2.53
C ALA A 393 1.75 1.13 -2.58
N MET A 394 1.12 0.85 -3.72
CA MET A 394 0.01 -0.09 -3.81
C MET A 394 0.31 -1.26 -4.74
N GLY A 395 -0.09 -2.45 -4.28
CA GLY A 395 0.14 -3.70 -4.98
C GLY A 395 1.59 -4.20 -4.84
N LEU A 396 1.82 -5.40 -5.27
CA LEU A 396 3.16 -5.95 -5.47
C LEU A 396 3.05 -7.16 -6.41
N GLN A 397 3.67 -7.07 -7.56
CA GLN A 397 3.73 -8.14 -8.55
C GLN A 397 5.18 -8.40 -8.94
N THR A 398 5.42 -9.57 -9.53
CA THR A 398 6.73 -9.94 -10.06
C THR A 398 6.58 -10.43 -11.50
N ASP A 399 7.60 -10.20 -12.33
CA ASP A 399 7.73 -10.86 -13.62
C ASP A 399 8.59 -12.14 -13.52
N ALA A 400 8.72 -12.84 -14.63
CA ALA A 400 9.53 -14.06 -14.71
C ALA A 400 11.04 -13.81 -14.49
N ALA A 401 11.52 -12.58 -14.68
CA ALA A 401 12.90 -12.18 -14.41
C ALA A 401 13.13 -11.83 -12.93
N GLY A 402 12.07 -11.82 -12.12
CA GLY A 402 12.13 -11.51 -10.69
C GLY A 402 12.12 -10.02 -10.36
N ASN A 403 11.84 -9.14 -11.33
CA ASN A 403 11.63 -7.72 -11.04
C ASN A 403 10.30 -7.53 -10.30
N PHE A 404 10.23 -6.48 -9.48
CA PHE A 404 9.02 -6.13 -8.73
C PHE A 404 8.32 -4.92 -9.37
N TYR A 405 6.98 -4.93 -9.29
CA TYR A 405 6.12 -3.86 -9.82
C TYR A 405 5.09 -3.46 -8.79
N TYR A 406 4.97 -2.14 -8.56
CA TYR A 406 3.94 -1.54 -7.72
C TYR A 406 3.67 -0.11 -8.17
N ALA A 407 2.53 0.45 -7.79
CA ALA A 407 2.15 1.81 -8.15
C ALA A 407 2.29 2.78 -6.98
N LYS A 408 2.78 3.98 -7.27
CA LYS A 408 2.80 5.12 -6.33
C LYS A 408 1.69 6.09 -6.69
N SER A 409 0.83 6.42 -5.72
CA SER A 409 -0.22 7.43 -5.89
C SER A 409 0.35 8.84 -6.08
N ALA A 410 -0.39 9.68 -6.80
CA ALA A 410 -0.15 11.12 -6.83
C ALA A 410 -0.63 11.79 -5.53
N ARG A 411 -0.25 13.02 -5.32
CA ARG A 411 -0.81 13.87 -4.26
C ARG A 411 -2.29 14.18 -4.55
N HIS A 412 -3.12 14.14 -3.53
CA HIS A 412 -4.53 14.47 -3.67
C HIS A 412 -4.70 15.99 -3.84
N ALA A 413 -5.34 16.42 -4.92
CA ALA A 413 -5.65 17.82 -5.23
C ALA A 413 -4.45 18.79 -5.31
N LEU A 414 -3.23 18.28 -5.37
CA LEU A 414 -2.01 19.08 -5.38
C LEU A 414 -1.03 18.57 -6.44
N PRO A 415 -0.28 19.44 -7.11
CA PRO A 415 0.78 19.05 -8.04
C PRO A 415 1.85 18.19 -7.36
N ALA A 416 2.42 17.26 -8.11
CA ALA A 416 3.53 16.44 -7.65
C ALA A 416 4.76 17.28 -7.30
N LEU A 417 5.47 16.86 -6.26
CA LEU A 417 6.75 17.45 -5.86
C LEU A 417 7.95 16.65 -6.39
N VAL A 418 7.79 15.35 -6.50
CA VAL A 418 8.90 14.41 -6.78
C VAL A 418 8.53 13.44 -7.90
N PRO A 419 9.54 12.88 -8.60
CA PRO A 419 9.33 12.04 -9.80
C PRO A 419 8.41 10.85 -9.61
N HIS A 420 8.40 10.21 -8.45
CA HIS A 420 7.62 8.98 -8.24
C HIS A 420 6.13 9.22 -7.93
N HIS A 421 5.65 10.46 -7.90
CA HIS A 421 4.22 10.75 -7.70
C HIS A 421 3.37 10.40 -8.91
N GLY A 422 2.43 9.48 -8.75
CA GLY A 422 1.50 9.08 -9.81
C GLY A 422 2.13 8.19 -10.88
N THR A 423 2.91 7.18 -10.46
CA THR A 423 3.70 6.33 -11.36
C THR A 423 3.49 4.85 -11.12
N LEU A 424 3.71 4.05 -12.17
CA LEU A 424 3.99 2.61 -12.07
C LEU A 424 5.50 2.43 -12.02
N LEU A 425 6.00 1.75 -11.01
CA LEU A 425 7.43 1.54 -10.76
C LEU A 425 7.83 0.10 -11.01
N ARG A 426 9.04 -0.09 -11.51
CA ARG A 426 9.77 -1.36 -11.55
C ARG A 426 10.99 -1.27 -10.64
N VAL A 427 11.15 -2.23 -9.74
CA VAL A 427 12.38 -2.46 -8.99
C VAL A 427 13.08 -3.68 -9.58
N SER A 428 14.37 -3.54 -9.89
CA SER A 428 15.18 -4.63 -10.44
C SER A 428 15.22 -5.84 -9.50
N ALA A 429 15.46 -7.04 -10.06
CA ALA A 429 15.46 -8.29 -9.32
C ALA A 429 16.47 -8.33 -8.16
N ASP A 430 17.55 -7.56 -8.25
CA ASP A 430 18.57 -7.38 -7.20
C ASP A 430 18.28 -6.25 -6.22
N GLY A 431 17.18 -5.49 -6.43
CA GLY A 431 16.80 -4.36 -5.58
C GLY A 431 17.63 -3.09 -5.77
N GLN A 432 18.56 -3.06 -6.74
CA GLN A 432 19.53 -1.97 -6.86
C GLN A 432 19.01 -0.76 -7.65
N ARG A 433 17.93 -0.90 -8.41
CA ARG A 433 17.42 0.14 -9.30
C ARG A 433 15.91 0.20 -9.34
N THR A 434 15.38 1.42 -9.29
CA THR A 434 13.96 1.72 -9.48
C THR A 434 13.75 2.54 -10.74
N GLU A 435 12.81 2.13 -11.59
CA GLU A 435 12.50 2.78 -12.86
C GLU A 435 11.01 3.13 -12.93
N ILE A 436 10.70 4.28 -13.52
CA ILE A 436 9.34 4.69 -13.83
C ILE A 436 8.92 4.03 -15.14
N ILE A 437 7.93 3.14 -15.08
CA ILE A 437 7.40 2.42 -16.24
C ILE A 437 6.34 3.25 -16.97
N ALA A 438 5.48 3.94 -16.21
CA ALA A 438 4.45 4.81 -16.74
C ALA A 438 4.06 5.87 -15.69
N SER A 439 3.43 6.95 -16.14
CA SER A 439 3.09 8.10 -15.30
C SER A 439 1.67 8.61 -15.54
N GLY A 440 1.25 9.60 -14.76
CA GLY A 440 -0.06 10.22 -14.90
C GLY A 440 -1.20 9.45 -14.27
N PHE A 441 -0.93 8.57 -13.29
CA PHE A 441 -1.94 7.94 -12.45
C PHE A 441 -2.33 8.85 -11.28
N ARG A 442 -3.56 8.72 -10.82
CA ARG A 442 -4.03 9.43 -9.62
C ARG A 442 -3.87 8.56 -8.36
N ALA A 443 -4.44 7.35 -8.37
CA ALA A 443 -4.37 6.39 -7.27
C ALA A 443 -4.55 4.97 -7.84
N ALA A 444 -3.53 4.50 -8.54
CA ALA A 444 -3.52 3.17 -9.15
C ALA A 444 -3.43 2.10 -8.06
N ASN A 445 -4.56 1.44 -7.75
CA ASN A 445 -4.64 0.47 -6.67
C ASN A 445 -4.36 -0.98 -7.12
N GLY A 446 -4.60 -1.31 -8.36
CA GLY A 446 -4.36 -2.64 -8.91
C GLY A 446 -3.31 -2.64 -9.99
N VAL A 447 -2.35 -3.56 -9.88
CA VAL A 447 -1.33 -3.83 -10.89
C VAL A 447 -1.41 -5.30 -11.25
N CYS A 448 -1.64 -5.60 -12.53
CA CYS A 448 -1.58 -6.94 -13.09
C CYS A 448 -0.45 -6.99 -14.12
N VAL A 449 0.54 -7.84 -13.90
CA VAL A 449 1.60 -8.16 -14.87
C VAL A 449 1.13 -9.36 -15.65
N ASN A 450 1.04 -9.24 -16.97
CA ASN A 450 0.62 -10.31 -17.86
C ASN A 450 1.82 -11.16 -18.29
N ASP A 451 1.57 -12.40 -18.69
CA ASP A 451 2.62 -13.35 -19.13
C ASP A 451 3.40 -12.83 -20.36
N ASP A 452 2.78 -11.99 -21.18
CA ASP A 452 3.40 -11.35 -22.34
C ASP A 452 4.20 -10.07 -22.00
N GLY A 453 4.33 -9.75 -20.71
CA GLY A 453 5.04 -8.57 -20.23
C GLY A 453 4.27 -7.26 -20.34
N THR A 454 3.00 -7.28 -20.74
CA THR A 454 2.10 -6.13 -20.69
C THR A 454 1.48 -5.98 -19.30
N PHE A 455 0.84 -4.83 -19.06
CA PHE A 455 0.24 -4.54 -17.77
C PHE A 455 -1.22 -4.09 -17.93
N PHE A 456 -2.05 -4.55 -17.00
CA PHE A 456 -3.30 -3.85 -16.69
C PHE A 456 -3.18 -3.14 -15.34
N VAL A 457 -3.63 -1.88 -15.30
CA VAL A 457 -3.56 -1.06 -14.08
C VAL A 457 -4.90 -0.35 -13.90
N THR A 458 -5.49 -0.52 -12.71
CA THR A 458 -6.67 0.26 -12.33
C THR A 458 -6.24 1.62 -11.81
N ASP A 459 -7.11 2.63 -11.99
CA ASP A 459 -6.91 3.95 -11.42
C ASP A 459 -8.23 4.57 -10.99
N GLN A 460 -8.20 5.38 -9.94
CA GLN A 460 -9.37 5.91 -9.29
C GLN A 460 -9.73 7.31 -9.84
N GLU A 461 -11.05 7.61 -9.92
CA GLU A 461 -11.59 8.94 -10.18
C GLU A 461 -10.97 10.00 -9.26
N GLY A 462 -10.74 11.19 -9.78
CA GLY A 462 -10.22 12.34 -9.07
C GLY A 462 -9.90 13.52 -9.97
N HIS A 463 -9.03 14.41 -9.51
CA HIS A 463 -8.56 15.54 -10.30
C HIS A 463 -7.81 15.02 -11.53
N TRP A 464 -8.13 15.56 -12.72
CA TRP A 464 -7.57 15.12 -14.01
C TRP A 464 -7.85 13.65 -14.38
N THR A 465 -8.66 12.95 -13.60
CA THR A 465 -9.09 11.57 -13.83
C THR A 465 -10.60 11.53 -13.75
N PRO A 466 -11.32 11.69 -14.89
CA PRO A 466 -12.75 11.95 -14.90
C PRO A 466 -13.62 10.85 -14.29
N LYS A 467 -13.20 9.58 -14.41
CA LYS A 467 -13.86 8.40 -13.81
C LYS A 467 -12.82 7.36 -13.40
N ASN A 468 -13.26 6.35 -12.64
CA ASN A 468 -12.47 5.15 -12.41
C ASN A 468 -12.18 4.47 -13.76
N ARG A 469 -11.08 3.73 -13.84
CA ARG A 469 -10.67 3.18 -15.13
C ARG A 469 -9.79 1.94 -14.99
N ILE A 470 -9.78 1.14 -16.05
CA ILE A 470 -8.79 0.09 -16.30
C ILE A 470 -7.94 0.55 -17.48
N ASN A 471 -6.63 0.55 -17.31
CA ASN A 471 -5.67 0.93 -18.35
C ASN A 471 -4.91 -0.30 -18.81
N ARG A 472 -4.73 -0.45 -20.12
CA ARG A 472 -3.66 -1.29 -20.69
C ARG A 472 -2.42 -0.41 -20.76
N VAL A 473 -1.39 -0.74 -19.99
CA VAL A 473 -0.26 0.16 -19.79
C VAL A 473 0.83 -0.11 -20.83
N LYS A 474 1.25 0.96 -21.50
CA LYS A 474 2.43 1.03 -22.36
C LYS A 474 3.61 1.60 -21.57
N ILE A 475 4.79 1.03 -21.76
CA ILE A 475 6.04 1.57 -21.20
C ILE A 475 6.25 2.99 -21.72
N GLY A 476 6.52 3.93 -20.83
CA GLY A 476 6.65 5.36 -21.12
C GLY A 476 5.32 6.11 -21.30
N GLY A 477 4.17 5.42 -21.17
CA GLY A 477 2.84 6.04 -21.33
C GLY A 477 2.50 7.05 -20.21
N PHE A 478 1.73 8.08 -20.60
CA PHE A 478 1.14 9.06 -19.68
C PHE A 478 -0.37 8.87 -19.61
N TYR A 479 -0.91 8.70 -18.39
CA TYR A 479 -2.31 8.32 -18.13
C TYR A 479 -3.19 9.48 -17.64
N GLY A 480 -2.81 10.71 -17.92
CA GLY A 480 -3.68 11.89 -17.92
C GLY A 480 -3.79 12.67 -16.61
N ASN A 481 -3.33 12.19 -15.45
CA ASN A 481 -3.35 12.99 -14.23
C ASN A 481 -2.22 14.02 -14.23
N LEU A 482 -2.56 15.30 -14.50
CA LEU A 482 -1.60 16.39 -14.49
C LEU A 482 -1.11 16.80 -13.08
N PHE A 483 -1.68 16.22 -12.03
CA PHE A 483 -1.12 16.32 -10.67
C PHE A 483 -0.10 15.21 -10.37
N GLY A 484 0.10 14.24 -11.26
CA GLY A 484 1.27 13.37 -11.27
C GLY A 484 2.54 14.14 -11.66
N TYR A 485 3.71 13.55 -11.45
CA TYR A 485 4.95 14.14 -11.93
C TYR A 485 5.05 13.94 -13.45
N THR A 486 4.96 15.01 -14.19
CA THR A 486 4.96 15.01 -15.66
C THR A 486 5.39 16.37 -16.19
N ASP A 487 5.96 16.37 -17.38
CA ASP A 487 6.22 17.58 -18.18
C ASP A 487 5.12 17.85 -19.19
N VAL A 488 4.09 16.99 -19.28
CA VAL A 488 2.93 17.17 -20.12
C VAL A 488 2.10 18.35 -19.58
N THR A 489 1.92 19.36 -20.40
CA THR A 489 1.11 20.56 -20.11
C THR A 489 -0.22 20.58 -20.90
N ASP A 490 -0.33 19.77 -21.95
CA ASP A 490 -1.53 19.63 -22.77
C ASP A 490 -2.66 19.00 -21.94
N LYS A 491 -3.79 19.69 -21.92
CA LYS A 491 -5.00 19.30 -21.18
C LYS A 491 -5.99 18.48 -22.00
N SER A 492 -5.74 18.32 -23.29
CA SER A 492 -6.60 17.54 -24.19
C SER A 492 -6.54 16.04 -23.90
N ASP A 493 -7.57 15.32 -24.28
CA ASP A 493 -7.63 13.86 -24.16
C ASP A 493 -6.65 13.15 -25.11
N THR A 494 -6.16 13.84 -26.15
CA THR A 494 -5.16 13.31 -27.07
C THR A 494 -3.74 13.29 -26.49
N ALA A 495 -3.51 14.03 -25.39
CA ALA A 495 -2.22 14.08 -24.70
C ALA A 495 -1.98 12.91 -23.75
N MET A 496 -2.95 12.00 -23.61
CA MET A 496 -2.83 10.85 -22.71
C MET A 496 -3.13 9.53 -23.43
N GLU A 497 -2.56 8.44 -22.89
CA GLU A 497 -2.99 7.11 -23.29
C GLU A 497 -4.43 6.88 -22.82
N PRO A 498 -5.33 6.50 -23.72
CA PRO A 498 -6.71 6.28 -23.38
C PRO A 498 -6.89 5.00 -22.56
N PRO A 499 -7.76 4.97 -21.53
CA PRO A 499 -8.04 3.75 -20.80
C PRO A 499 -8.79 2.72 -21.68
N MET A 500 -8.64 1.46 -21.34
CA MET A 500 -9.39 0.36 -21.94
C MET A 500 -10.88 0.44 -21.56
N VAL A 501 -11.15 0.77 -20.28
CA VAL A 501 -12.51 0.88 -19.75
C VAL A 501 -12.60 2.08 -18.81
N TRP A 502 -13.58 2.95 -19.04
CA TRP A 502 -14.06 3.90 -18.05
C TRP A 502 -15.17 3.27 -17.21
N ILE A 503 -15.14 3.47 -15.89
CA ILE A 503 -16.08 2.88 -14.95
C ILE A 503 -16.74 3.99 -14.13
N THR A 504 -18.06 4.12 -14.25
CA THR A 504 -18.83 5.10 -13.46
C THR A 504 -18.89 4.69 -11.98
N ASN A 505 -18.95 5.67 -11.07
CA ASN A 505 -19.06 5.45 -9.63
C ASN A 505 -20.32 4.67 -9.22
N ALA A 506 -21.38 4.75 -10.01
CA ALA A 506 -22.58 3.96 -9.77
C ALA A 506 -22.34 2.45 -9.95
N LYS A 507 -21.29 2.06 -10.68
CA LYS A 507 -20.93 0.67 -10.92
C LYS A 507 -19.80 0.21 -10.01
N ASP A 508 -18.67 0.91 -10.02
CA ASP A 508 -17.54 0.67 -9.13
C ASP A 508 -16.90 1.99 -8.71
N ARG A 509 -16.77 2.20 -7.42
CA ARG A 509 -16.25 3.45 -6.88
C ARG A 509 -14.73 3.52 -6.79
N SER A 510 -14.07 2.41 -6.58
CA SER A 510 -12.62 2.34 -6.39
C SER A 510 -12.12 0.98 -6.82
N PRO A 511 -11.83 0.79 -8.11
CA PRO A 511 -11.28 -0.46 -8.61
C PRO A 511 -9.93 -0.75 -7.93
N ALA A 512 -9.67 -2.03 -7.71
CA ALA A 512 -8.48 -2.50 -7.03
C ALA A 512 -7.71 -3.48 -7.92
N GLU A 513 -7.23 -4.60 -7.38
CA GLU A 513 -6.39 -5.54 -8.12
C GLU A 513 -7.14 -6.18 -9.28
N LEU A 514 -6.41 -6.34 -10.39
CA LEU A 514 -6.82 -7.11 -11.56
C LEU A 514 -6.10 -8.45 -11.54
N LEU A 515 -6.80 -9.51 -11.91
CA LEU A 515 -6.21 -10.86 -11.98
C LEU A 515 -6.95 -11.75 -12.97
N TRP A 516 -6.22 -12.70 -13.54
CA TRP A 516 -6.77 -13.68 -14.45
C TRP A 516 -7.31 -14.91 -13.69
N VAL A 517 -8.51 -15.34 -14.07
CA VAL A 517 -9.00 -16.66 -13.65
C VAL A 517 -8.11 -17.73 -14.28
N PRO A 518 -7.49 -18.64 -13.53
CA PRO A 518 -6.70 -19.72 -14.12
C PRO A 518 -7.53 -20.54 -15.12
N LYS A 519 -6.94 -20.92 -16.25
CA LYS A 519 -7.66 -21.58 -17.36
C LYS A 519 -8.47 -22.81 -16.93
N LYS A 520 -8.02 -23.52 -15.88
CA LYS A 520 -8.69 -24.74 -15.35
C LYS A 520 -9.64 -24.44 -14.18
N ALA A 521 -9.71 -23.19 -13.70
CA ALA A 521 -10.58 -22.81 -12.62
C ALA A 521 -11.91 -22.25 -13.17
N TRP A 522 -12.97 -22.37 -12.39
CA TRP A 522 -14.30 -21.77 -12.62
C TRP A 522 -14.98 -22.13 -13.96
N GLY A 523 -14.62 -23.25 -14.59
CA GLY A 523 -15.27 -23.77 -15.80
C GLY A 523 -15.19 -22.78 -16.98
N SER A 524 -16.34 -22.34 -17.51
CA SER A 524 -16.44 -21.41 -18.66
C SER A 524 -15.80 -20.04 -18.40
N LEU A 525 -15.57 -19.67 -17.14
CA LEU A 525 -14.92 -18.40 -16.76
C LEU A 525 -13.38 -18.49 -16.78
N GLY A 526 -12.79 -19.67 -16.97
CA GLY A 526 -11.33 -19.84 -17.06
C GLY A 526 -10.71 -18.98 -18.16
N GLY A 527 -9.67 -18.20 -17.83
CA GLY A 527 -9.03 -17.25 -18.74
C GLY A 527 -9.69 -15.87 -18.79
N SER A 528 -10.75 -15.60 -18.00
CA SER A 528 -11.35 -14.27 -17.89
C SER A 528 -10.50 -13.36 -16.99
N LEU A 529 -10.50 -12.07 -17.30
CA LEU A 529 -9.92 -11.04 -16.44
C LEU A 529 -10.96 -10.59 -15.40
N LEU A 530 -10.55 -10.52 -14.15
CA LEU A 530 -11.36 -9.97 -13.04
C LEU A 530 -10.81 -8.64 -12.56
N ASN A 531 -11.71 -7.75 -12.10
CA ASN A 531 -11.42 -6.55 -11.33
C ASN A 531 -12.04 -6.65 -9.94
N LEU A 532 -11.24 -6.47 -8.90
CA LEU A 532 -11.71 -6.39 -7.52
C LEU A 532 -12.03 -4.94 -7.16
N SER A 533 -12.93 -4.73 -6.20
CA SER A 533 -13.33 -3.40 -5.77
C SER A 533 -13.03 -3.15 -4.29
N TYR A 534 -12.14 -2.19 -4.06
CA TYR A 534 -11.93 -1.61 -2.74
C TYR A 534 -13.17 -0.82 -2.26
N GLY A 535 -13.82 -0.08 -3.16
CA GLY A 535 -14.89 0.85 -2.78
C GLY A 535 -16.24 0.21 -2.52
N THR A 536 -16.53 -0.96 -3.12
CA THR A 536 -17.85 -1.60 -3.04
C THR A 536 -17.83 -3.00 -2.45
N GLY A 537 -16.66 -3.62 -2.24
CA GLY A 537 -16.56 -4.99 -1.77
C GLY A 537 -17.17 -5.99 -2.78
N ARG A 538 -16.96 -5.79 -4.07
CA ARG A 538 -17.49 -6.59 -5.16
C ARG A 538 -16.38 -6.99 -6.12
N ALA A 539 -16.67 -7.93 -7.00
CA ALA A 539 -15.79 -8.31 -8.10
C ALA A 539 -16.53 -8.20 -9.44
N PHE A 540 -15.79 -7.91 -10.49
CA PHE A 540 -16.30 -7.73 -11.85
C PHE A 540 -15.52 -8.59 -12.82
N ILE A 541 -16.20 -9.21 -13.77
CA ILE A 541 -15.57 -9.75 -14.97
C ILE A 541 -15.33 -8.61 -15.96
N VAL A 542 -14.22 -8.67 -16.70
CA VAL A 542 -13.79 -7.63 -17.65
C VAL A 542 -13.69 -8.23 -19.05
N PRO A 543 -14.83 -8.43 -19.77
CA PRO A 543 -14.78 -8.76 -21.19
C PRO A 543 -14.12 -7.62 -21.97
N HIS A 544 -13.14 -7.94 -22.80
CA HIS A 544 -12.39 -6.95 -23.56
C HIS A 544 -11.88 -7.53 -24.87
N GLU A 545 -11.55 -6.63 -25.78
CA GLU A 545 -10.95 -6.95 -27.08
C GLU A 545 -9.89 -5.90 -27.45
N GLU A 546 -9.13 -6.19 -28.49
CA GLU A 546 -8.20 -5.27 -29.13
C GLU A 546 -8.54 -5.10 -30.61
N ILE A 547 -8.79 -3.88 -31.04
CA ILE A 547 -9.03 -3.56 -32.45
C ILE A 547 -7.98 -2.53 -32.90
N ALA A 548 -7.18 -2.89 -33.91
CA ALA A 548 -6.13 -2.05 -34.47
C ALA A 548 -5.20 -1.44 -33.42
N GLY A 549 -4.77 -2.22 -32.42
CA GLY A 549 -3.87 -1.79 -31.35
C GLY A 549 -4.53 -0.98 -30.21
N HIS A 550 -5.87 -0.86 -30.24
CA HIS A 550 -6.63 -0.17 -29.19
C HIS A 550 -7.41 -1.17 -28.34
N GLY A 551 -7.09 -1.25 -27.06
CA GLY A 551 -7.87 -2.02 -26.11
C GLY A 551 -9.18 -1.33 -25.75
N GLN A 552 -10.26 -2.09 -25.70
CA GLN A 552 -11.61 -1.65 -25.28
C GLN A 552 -12.34 -2.77 -24.57
N GLY A 553 -13.34 -2.46 -23.75
CA GLY A 553 -14.02 -3.48 -22.99
C GLY A 553 -15.10 -2.92 -22.07
N ALA A 554 -15.55 -3.79 -21.18
CA ALA A 554 -16.54 -3.45 -20.18
C ALA A 554 -16.26 -4.14 -18.85
N VAL A 555 -16.94 -3.70 -17.79
CA VAL A 555 -17.04 -4.41 -16.50
C VAL A 555 -18.48 -4.89 -16.31
N CYS A 556 -18.63 -6.12 -15.81
CA CYS A 556 -19.91 -6.68 -15.40
C CYS A 556 -19.75 -7.32 -14.03
N GLU A 557 -20.63 -6.99 -13.08
CA GLU A 557 -20.58 -7.50 -11.71
C GLU A 557 -20.80 -9.00 -11.66
N LEU A 558 -19.98 -9.72 -10.87
CA LEU A 558 -20.19 -11.13 -10.57
C LEU A 558 -21.41 -11.29 -9.63
N PRO A 559 -22.29 -12.28 -9.88
CA PRO A 559 -23.44 -12.58 -9.01
C PRO A 559 -22.97 -13.31 -7.74
N MET A 560 -22.30 -12.60 -6.85
CA MET A 560 -21.74 -13.13 -5.61
C MET A 560 -22.25 -12.33 -4.41
N PRO A 561 -22.20 -12.90 -3.19
CA PRO A 561 -22.51 -12.14 -2.00
C PRO A 561 -21.63 -10.89 -1.88
N GLY A 562 -22.23 -9.78 -1.43
CA GLY A 562 -21.46 -8.58 -1.10
C GLY A 562 -20.67 -8.77 0.19
N PHE A 563 -19.52 -8.11 0.31
CA PHE A 563 -18.66 -8.14 1.50
C PHE A 563 -18.89 -6.90 2.37
N ALA A 564 -18.72 -7.07 3.67
CA ALA A 564 -18.83 -5.96 4.63
C ALA A 564 -17.65 -4.99 4.57
N THR A 565 -16.64 -5.28 3.77
CA THR A 565 -15.47 -4.41 3.51
C THR A 565 -15.05 -4.48 2.05
N GLY A 566 -14.24 -3.51 1.62
CA GLY A 566 -13.61 -3.56 0.30
C GLY A 566 -12.74 -4.81 0.13
N ILE A 567 -12.64 -5.33 -1.09
CA ILE A 567 -11.70 -6.39 -1.48
C ILE A 567 -10.64 -5.80 -2.39
N MET A 568 -9.38 -5.81 -1.93
CA MET A 568 -8.30 -5.09 -2.58
C MET A 568 -7.33 -5.99 -3.32
N ARG A 569 -7.03 -7.14 -2.74
CA ARG A 569 -6.03 -8.08 -3.25
C ARG A 569 -6.67 -9.45 -3.43
N GLY A 570 -6.26 -10.14 -4.47
CA GLY A 570 -6.75 -11.47 -4.79
C GLY A 570 -5.65 -12.42 -5.23
N ARG A 571 -5.78 -13.69 -4.85
CA ARG A 571 -4.92 -14.78 -5.31
C ARG A 571 -5.77 -16.02 -5.55
N PHE A 572 -5.55 -16.67 -6.66
CA PHE A 572 -6.08 -18.01 -6.86
C PHE A 572 -5.15 -19.02 -6.19
N ALA A 573 -5.71 -19.91 -5.39
CA ALA A 573 -4.99 -21.04 -4.83
C ALA A 573 -5.04 -22.26 -5.76
N ALA A 574 -4.25 -23.29 -5.44
CA ALA A 574 -4.19 -24.52 -6.24
C ALA A 574 -5.52 -25.28 -6.31
N ASP A 575 -6.41 -25.08 -5.35
CA ASP A 575 -7.78 -25.63 -5.33
C ASP A 575 -8.74 -24.92 -6.32
N GLY A 576 -8.26 -23.89 -7.03
CA GLY A 576 -9.05 -23.08 -7.96
C GLY A 576 -9.97 -22.05 -7.28
N ALA A 577 -9.93 -21.90 -5.96
CA ALA A 577 -10.66 -20.85 -5.27
C ALA A 577 -9.90 -19.51 -5.34
N LEU A 578 -10.65 -18.43 -5.41
CA LEU A 578 -10.13 -17.07 -5.29
C LEU A 578 -10.16 -16.64 -3.82
N TYR A 579 -9.00 -16.33 -3.27
CA TYR A 579 -8.90 -15.71 -1.95
C TYR A 579 -8.77 -14.21 -2.13
N THR A 580 -9.41 -13.44 -1.23
CA THR A 580 -9.39 -11.99 -1.28
C THR A 580 -9.23 -11.41 0.10
N CYS A 581 -8.46 -10.33 0.22
CA CYS A 581 -8.44 -9.51 1.42
C CYS A 581 -8.69 -8.04 1.09
N GLY A 582 -9.06 -7.29 2.12
CA GLY A 582 -9.19 -5.85 2.00
C GLY A 582 -9.57 -5.18 3.31
N MET A 583 -9.75 -3.88 3.22
CA MET A 583 -9.97 -3.03 4.37
C MET A 583 -10.92 -1.88 4.05
N PHE A 584 -11.31 -1.16 5.09
CA PHE A 584 -12.01 0.11 5.03
C PHE A 584 -11.11 1.23 5.57
N ALA A 585 -10.95 2.31 4.83
CA ALA A 585 -10.18 3.48 5.24
C ALA A 585 -10.93 4.80 5.08
N TRP A 586 -11.79 4.91 4.06
CA TRP A 586 -12.63 6.08 3.80
C TRP A 586 -14.09 5.69 3.71
N ALA A 587 -14.98 6.67 3.89
CA ALA A 587 -16.40 6.46 3.70
C ALA A 587 -16.69 5.86 2.31
N GLY A 588 -17.21 4.65 2.30
CA GLY A 588 -17.60 3.85 1.15
C GLY A 588 -18.90 3.13 1.44
N ASN A 589 -19.23 2.13 0.62
CA ASN A 589 -20.40 1.29 0.84
C ASN A 589 -20.12 0.17 1.85
N ALA A 590 -18.85 -0.16 2.07
CA ALA A 590 -18.39 -1.18 3.00
C ALA A 590 -17.93 -0.53 4.31
N ALA A 591 -18.32 -1.09 5.45
CA ALA A 591 -18.16 -0.50 6.79
C ALA A 591 -17.26 -1.29 7.74
N ALA A 592 -17.00 -2.58 7.48
CA ALA A 592 -16.12 -3.37 8.36
C ALA A 592 -14.65 -2.96 8.21
N PRO A 593 -13.86 -2.91 9.29
CA PRO A 593 -12.47 -2.48 9.25
C PRO A 593 -11.58 -3.30 8.32
N GLY A 594 -11.81 -4.62 8.26
CA GLY A 594 -11.07 -5.53 7.40
C GLY A 594 -11.83 -6.80 7.09
N GLY A 595 -11.38 -7.52 6.08
CA GLY A 595 -11.94 -8.80 5.67
C GLY A 595 -10.91 -9.70 4.99
N PHE A 596 -11.11 -11.01 5.13
CA PHE A 596 -10.38 -12.05 4.42
C PHE A 596 -11.36 -13.16 4.05
N HIS A 597 -11.39 -13.55 2.78
CA HIS A 597 -12.44 -14.41 2.23
C HIS A 597 -11.88 -15.41 1.23
N ARG A 598 -12.61 -16.55 1.08
CA ARG A 598 -12.39 -17.52 -0.01
C ARG A 598 -13.65 -17.60 -0.86
N ILE A 599 -13.51 -17.39 -2.16
CA ILE A 599 -14.58 -17.40 -3.14
C ILE A 599 -14.44 -18.64 -4.00
N ARG A 600 -15.42 -19.52 -3.91
CA ARG A 600 -15.49 -20.78 -4.67
C ARG A 600 -16.57 -20.68 -5.72
N ARG A 601 -16.39 -21.38 -6.83
CA ARG A 601 -17.46 -21.57 -7.82
C ARG A 601 -18.53 -22.49 -7.23
N GLY A 602 -19.79 -22.05 -7.26
CA GLY A 602 -20.95 -22.88 -6.94
C GLY A 602 -21.45 -23.68 -8.15
N GLU A 603 -22.52 -24.44 -7.95
CA GLU A 603 -23.09 -25.30 -9.00
C GLU A 603 -23.98 -24.52 -9.98
N LYS A 604 -24.61 -23.42 -9.51
CA LYS A 604 -25.51 -22.64 -10.37
C LYS A 604 -24.77 -21.92 -11.50
N PRO A 605 -25.37 -21.82 -12.69
CA PRO A 605 -24.86 -21.00 -13.80
C PRO A 605 -24.63 -19.55 -13.37
N ALA A 606 -23.60 -18.90 -13.93
CA ALA A 606 -23.28 -17.51 -13.64
C ALA A 606 -23.86 -16.53 -14.65
N HIS A 607 -24.06 -16.99 -15.89
CA HIS A 607 -24.58 -16.20 -17.02
C HIS A 607 -23.86 -14.85 -17.16
N LEU A 608 -22.53 -14.89 -17.27
CA LEU A 608 -21.66 -13.71 -17.35
C LEU A 608 -21.18 -13.46 -18.77
N PRO A 609 -21.01 -12.20 -19.19
CA PRO A 609 -20.38 -11.87 -20.45
C PRO A 609 -18.88 -12.23 -20.41
N LEU A 610 -18.43 -13.09 -21.33
CA LEU A 610 -17.03 -13.53 -21.46
C LEU A 610 -16.25 -12.68 -22.42
N SER A 611 -16.89 -12.29 -23.53
CA SER A 611 -16.29 -11.46 -24.57
C SER A 611 -17.31 -10.48 -25.13
N LEU A 612 -16.78 -9.45 -25.75
CA LEU A 612 -17.55 -8.50 -26.53
C LEU A 612 -16.84 -8.22 -27.86
N HIS A 613 -17.58 -7.86 -28.89
CA HIS A 613 -17.04 -7.43 -30.16
C HIS A 613 -17.88 -6.28 -30.72
N ALA A 614 -17.24 -5.12 -30.95
CA ALA A 614 -17.87 -3.94 -31.50
C ALA A 614 -17.47 -3.72 -32.98
N ALA A 615 -18.44 -3.80 -33.88
CA ALA A 615 -18.27 -3.55 -35.29
C ALA A 615 -19.22 -2.44 -35.76
N LYS A 616 -19.10 -2.00 -37.01
CA LYS A 616 -19.96 -0.97 -37.59
C LYS A 616 -21.44 -1.37 -37.50
N GLY A 617 -22.21 -0.64 -36.70
CA GLY A 617 -23.64 -0.90 -36.47
C GLY A 617 -23.98 -2.13 -35.67
N VAL A 618 -23.00 -2.80 -35.04
CA VAL A 618 -23.19 -4.07 -34.35
C VAL A 618 -22.39 -4.14 -33.07
N LEU A 619 -23.02 -4.68 -32.01
CA LEU A 619 -22.34 -5.10 -30.78
C LEU A 619 -22.70 -6.56 -30.49
N SER A 620 -21.71 -7.44 -30.40
CA SER A 620 -21.89 -8.84 -30.02
C SER A 620 -21.36 -9.07 -28.60
N VAL A 621 -22.09 -9.88 -27.81
CA VAL A 621 -21.71 -10.27 -26.45
C VAL A 621 -21.87 -11.78 -26.32
N THR A 622 -20.80 -12.47 -25.96
CA THR A 622 -20.81 -13.92 -25.71
C THR A 622 -20.91 -14.20 -24.22
N PHE A 623 -21.93 -14.96 -23.83
CA PHE A 623 -22.17 -15.35 -22.43
C PHE A 623 -21.51 -16.69 -22.08
N SER A 624 -21.29 -16.91 -20.80
CA SER A 624 -20.68 -18.13 -20.26
C SER A 624 -21.54 -19.36 -20.43
N GLU A 625 -22.86 -19.23 -20.41
CA GLU A 625 -23.83 -20.32 -20.56
C GLU A 625 -24.86 -20.00 -21.67
N PRO A 626 -25.57 -21.05 -22.19
CA PRO A 626 -26.57 -20.86 -23.23
C PRO A 626 -27.75 -19.97 -22.80
N ILE A 627 -28.27 -19.19 -23.75
CA ILE A 627 -29.39 -18.26 -23.62
C ILE A 627 -30.64 -18.89 -24.24
N ASP A 628 -31.81 -18.67 -23.64
CA ASP A 628 -33.10 -19.02 -24.24
C ASP A 628 -33.37 -18.13 -25.48
N PRO A 629 -33.49 -18.71 -26.70
CA PRO A 629 -33.72 -17.95 -27.90
C PRO A 629 -35.00 -17.08 -27.85
N ALA A 630 -36.04 -17.52 -27.12
CA ALA A 630 -37.29 -16.77 -26.99
C ALA A 630 -37.15 -15.47 -26.21
N SER A 631 -36.10 -15.35 -25.38
CA SER A 631 -35.82 -14.14 -24.58
C SER A 631 -35.02 -13.08 -25.36
N VAL A 632 -34.40 -13.45 -26.50
CA VAL A 632 -33.53 -12.55 -27.25
C VAL A 632 -34.38 -11.68 -28.22
N LYS A 633 -34.82 -10.53 -27.68
CA LYS A 633 -35.62 -9.54 -28.39
C LYS A 633 -35.05 -8.13 -28.15
N PRO A 634 -35.26 -7.14 -29.06
CA PRO A 634 -34.71 -5.77 -28.88
C PRO A 634 -35.12 -5.13 -27.55
N ASP A 635 -36.34 -5.33 -27.08
CA ASP A 635 -36.86 -4.80 -25.81
C ASP A 635 -36.28 -5.44 -24.53
N ALA A 636 -35.58 -6.58 -24.69
CA ALA A 636 -34.79 -7.18 -23.59
C ALA A 636 -33.48 -6.42 -23.30
N PHE A 637 -33.16 -5.42 -24.09
CA PHE A 637 -31.92 -4.67 -23.99
C PHE A 637 -32.18 -3.16 -23.92
N ALA A 638 -31.31 -2.47 -23.16
CA ALA A 638 -31.25 -1.01 -23.20
C ALA A 638 -29.77 -0.57 -23.32
N PHE A 639 -29.51 0.27 -24.33
CA PHE A 639 -28.17 0.77 -24.58
C PHE A 639 -28.16 2.29 -24.52
N LYS A 640 -27.23 2.87 -23.76
CA LYS A 640 -27.02 4.31 -23.71
C LYS A 640 -25.52 4.63 -23.68
N VAL A 641 -25.21 5.84 -24.17
CA VAL A 641 -23.83 6.34 -24.29
C VAL A 641 -23.69 7.71 -23.65
N TRP A 642 -22.49 8.08 -23.27
CA TRP A 642 -22.14 9.42 -22.77
C TRP A 642 -20.65 9.71 -22.90
N SER A 643 -20.30 10.99 -22.83
CA SER A 643 -18.93 11.47 -22.79
C SER A 643 -18.52 11.97 -21.39
N LEU A 644 -17.22 12.13 -21.19
CA LEU A 644 -16.57 12.61 -19.96
C LEU A 644 -15.72 13.83 -20.28
N LYS A 645 -15.52 14.71 -19.30
CA LYS A 645 -14.60 15.86 -19.38
C LYS A 645 -13.42 15.68 -18.41
N ARG A 646 -12.21 15.59 -18.93
CA ARG A 646 -10.99 15.63 -18.13
C ARG A 646 -10.68 17.07 -17.73
N SER A 647 -10.60 17.35 -16.45
CA SER A 647 -10.35 18.70 -15.93
C SER A 647 -9.66 18.67 -14.56
N ALA A 648 -9.28 19.84 -14.07
CA ALA A 648 -8.76 20.00 -12.71
C ALA A 648 -9.82 19.76 -11.62
N ASN A 649 -11.09 19.65 -11.97
CA ASN A 649 -12.14 19.29 -11.01
C ASN A 649 -12.08 17.81 -10.66
N TYR A 650 -12.64 17.44 -9.51
CA TYR A 650 -12.73 16.06 -9.08
C TYR A 650 -13.83 15.34 -9.88
N GLY A 651 -13.42 14.38 -10.72
CA GLY A 651 -14.33 13.58 -11.52
C GLY A 651 -15.02 14.38 -12.65
N SER A 652 -15.97 13.73 -13.30
CA SER A 652 -16.82 14.28 -14.37
C SER A 652 -18.26 13.82 -14.19
N GLY A 653 -19.21 14.68 -14.47
CA GLY A 653 -20.59 14.27 -14.78
C GLY A 653 -20.65 13.50 -16.10
N HIS A 654 -21.81 12.93 -16.40
CA HIS A 654 -22.12 12.43 -17.72
C HIS A 654 -22.50 13.64 -18.64
N HIS A 655 -21.90 13.69 -19.80
CA HIS A 655 -22.18 14.70 -20.81
C HIS A 655 -22.80 14.02 -22.03
N ASP A 656 -23.77 14.66 -22.64
CA ASP A 656 -24.45 14.18 -23.85
C ASP A 656 -24.98 12.73 -23.69
N GLU A 657 -25.49 12.40 -22.51
CA GLU A 657 -26.07 11.09 -22.24
C GLU A 657 -27.37 10.90 -23.00
N HIS A 658 -27.44 9.86 -23.85
CA HIS A 658 -28.63 9.53 -24.62
C HIS A 658 -28.69 8.03 -24.93
N PRO A 659 -29.90 7.48 -25.13
CA PRO A 659 -30.07 6.11 -25.57
C PRO A 659 -29.73 5.95 -27.05
N LEU A 660 -29.28 4.75 -27.44
CA LEU A 660 -29.21 4.31 -28.83
C LEU A 660 -30.26 3.23 -29.06
N GLU A 661 -30.90 3.30 -30.24
CA GLU A 661 -31.90 2.34 -30.70
C GLU A 661 -31.23 0.99 -31.00
N ILE A 662 -31.83 -0.11 -30.53
CA ILE A 662 -31.47 -1.47 -30.87
C ILE A 662 -32.53 -1.94 -31.91
N ALA A 663 -32.15 -1.93 -33.18
CA ALA A 663 -33.04 -2.27 -34.28
C ALA A 663 -33.36 -3.79 -34.34
N ALA A 664 -32.42 -4.62 -33.97
CA ALA A 664 -32.59 -6.07 -33.91
C ALA A 664 -31.67 -6.71 -32.87
N ALA A 665 -32.07 -7.88 -32.34
CA ALA A 665 -31.28 -8.74 -31.51
C ALA A 665 -31.38 -10.17 -32.04
N ARG A 666 -30.24 -10.85 -32.18
CA ARG A 666 -30.15 -12.23 -32.67
C ARG A 666 -29.25 -13.08 -31.82
N LEU A 667 -29.66 -14.34 -31.60
CA LEU A 667 -28.82 -15.35 -30.93
C LEU A 667 -28.03 -16.12 -32.00
N GLY A 668 -26.73 -16.25 -31.78
CA GLY A 668 -25.86 -17.04 -32.67
C GLY A 668 -26.10 -18.56 -32.56
N PRO A 669 -25.54 -19.35 -33.49
CA PRO A 669 -25.73 -20.80 -33.51
C PRO A 669 -25.08 -21.50 -32.30
N ASP A 670 -24.17 -20.86 -31.62
CA ASP A 670 -23.56 -21.33 -30.37
C ASP A 670 -24.49 -21.23 -29.14
N ALA A 671 -25.68 -20.65 -29.32
CA ALA A 671 -26.68 -20.36 -28.30
C ALA A 671 -26.15 -19.48 -27.13
N ARG A 672 -25.04 -18.80 -27.32
CA ARG A 672 -24.36 -17.98 -26.28
C ARG A 672 -24.06 -16.56 -26.75
N THR A 673 -23.82 -16.37 -28.04
CA THR A 673 -23.47 -15.06 -28.59
C THR A 673 -24.74 -14.31 -29.01
N VAL A 674 -24.99 -13.20 -28.34
CA VAL A 674 -26.08 -12.28 -28.72
C VAL A 674 -25.49 -11.13 -29.52
N THR A 675 -26.05 -10.91 -30.72
CA THR A 675 -25.69 -9.82 -31.63
C THR A 675 -26.78 -8.80 -31.64
N LEU A 676 -26.45 -7.54 -31.31
CA LEU A 676 -27.33 -6.39 -31.31
C LEU A 676 -27.03 -5.50 -32.51
N GLU A 677 -28.05 -5.23 -33.35
CA GLU A 677 -27.98 -4.22 -34.43
C GLU A 677 -28.28 -2.86 -33.84
N ILE A 678 -27.28 -1.97 -33.86
CA ILE A 678 -27.33 -0.60 -33.33
C ILE A 678 -26.83 0.33 -34.44
N PRO A 679 -27.70 0.77 -35.38
CA PRO A 679 -27.30 1.46 -36.62
C PRO A 679 -26.44 2.70 -36.37
N THR A 680 -26.64 3.38 -35.25
CA THR A 680 -25.93 4.61 -34.89
C THR A 680 -24.72 4.35 -33.97
N LEU A 681 -24.30 3.09 -33.79
CA LEU A 681 -23.17 2.76 -32.95
C LEU A 681 -21.88 3.44 -33.46
N ALA A 682 -21.25 4.21 -32.57
CA ALA A 682 -20.01 4.93 -32.84
C ALA A 682 -19.04 4.76 -31.68
N PRO A 683 -17.73 5.01 -31.86
CA PRO A 683 -16.80 5.10 -30.73
C PRO A 683 -17.34 6.04 -29.67
N THR A 684 -17.30 5.57 -28.40
CA THR A 684 -17.81 6.30 -27.24
C THR A 684 -16.95 6.10 -26.04
N GLN A 685 -16.76 7.15 -25.23
CA GLN A 685 -16.00 7.03 -23.98
C GLN A 685 -16.68 6.10 -22.99
N CYS A 686 -17.99 6.21 -22.87
CA CYS A 686 -18.76 5.39 -21.95
C CYS A 686 -20.04 4.87 -22.58
N TYR A 687 -20.40 3.63 -22.23
CA TYR A 687 -21.73 3.09 -22.50
C TYR A 687 -22.23 2.26 -21.31
N GLU A 688 -23.54 2.09 -21.23
CA GLU A 688 -24.22 1.11 -20.41
C GLU A 688 -25.10 0.23 -21.29
N LEU A 689 -24.88 -1.10 -21.25
CA LEU A 689 -25.77 -2.10 -21.82
C LEU A 689 -26.45 -2.85 -20.68
N LYS A 690 -27.77 -2.72 -20.56
CA LYS A 690 -28.60 -3.55 -19.67
C LYS A 690 -29.21 -4.68 -20.46
N THR A 691 -29.27 -5.88 -19.86
CA THR A 691 -29.88 -7.07 -20.47
C THR A 691 -30.89 -7.66 -19.50
N LYS A 692 -32.04 -8.10 -20.01
CA LYS A 692 -33.07 -8.87 -19.29
C LYS A 692 -33.40 -10.11 -20.11
N LEU A 693 -32.60 -11.16 -19.94
CA LEU A 693 -32.67 -12.40 -20.69
C LEU A 693 -33.09 -13.56 -19.80
N LEU A 694 -33.33 -14.70 -20.39
CA LEU A 694 -33.44 -15.99 -19.72
C LEU A 694 -32.31 -16.89 -20.19
N GLY A 695 -31.72 -17.64 -19.27
CA GLY A 695 -30.84 -18.75 -19.62
C GLY A 695 -31.65 -19.92 -20.20
N ALA A 696 -31.00 -20.82 -20.94
CA ALA A 696 -31.64 -22.05 -21.40
C ALA A 696 -32.10 -22.96 -20.25
N ASP A 697 -31.58 -22.71 -19.05
CA ASP A 697 -31.98 -23.31 -17.76
C ASP A 697 -33.17 -22.63 -17.10
N GLY A 698 -33.74 -21.58 -17.73
CA GLY A 698 -34.84 -20.78 -17.22
C GLY A 698 -34.44 -19.69 -16.19
N ALA A 699 -33.17 -19.59 -15.85
CA ALA A 699 -32.68 -18.59 -14.90
C ALA A 699 -32.78 -17.17 -15.49
N ALA A 700 -33.20 -16.20 -14.69
CA ALA A 700 -33.22 -14.80 -15.09
C ALA A 700 -31.77 -14.24 -15.17
N ILE A 701 -31.47 -13.57 -16.29
CA ILE A 701 -30.19 -12.93 -16.56
C ILE A 701 -30.40 -11.41 -16.62
N ASP A 702 -30.31 -10.76 -15.48
CA ASP A 702 -30.31 -9.30 -15.37
C ASP A 702 -28.85 -8.84 -15.18
N ARG A 703 -28.27 -8.29 -16.24
CA ARG A 703 -26.87 -7.83 -16.24
C ARG A 703 -26.76 -6.40 -16.73
N SER A 704 -25.75 -5.70 -16.22
CA SER A 704 -25.42 -4.35 -16.66
C SER A 704 -23.92 -4.29 -16.92
N LEU A 705 -23.55 -4.07 -18.17
CA LEU A 705 -22.18 -3.85 -18.62
C LEU A 705 -21.93 -2.36 -18.72
N HIS A 706 -20.85 -1.88 -18.12
CA HIS A 706 -20.34 -0.52 -18.29
C HIS A 706 -19.01 -0.58 -19.01
N GLY A 707 -18.88 0.13 -20.12
CA GLY A 707 -17.70 -0.02 -20.96
C GLY A 707 -17.33 1.20 -21.78
N THR A 708 -16.35 0.98 -22.65
CA THR A 708 -15.78 1.95 -23.58
C THR A 708 -15.65 1.30 -24.96
N ILE A 709 -16.01 1.99 -26.02
CA ILE A 709 -15.77 1.60 -27.41
C ILE A 709 -14.81 2.63 -28.03
N ARG A 710 -13.63 2.18 -28.43
CA ARG A 710 -12.57 3.02 -29.00
C ARG A 710 -12.57 2.99 -30.53
N ARG A 711 -12.78 1.79 -31.05
CA ARG A 711 -12.76 1.49 -32.46
C ARG A 711 -13.88 0.51 -32.79
N LEU A 712 -14.36 0.60 -34.00
CA LEU A 712 -15.27 -0.39 -34.55
C LEU A 712 -14.51 -1.21 -35.58
N ALA A 713 -14.68 -2.52 -35.54
CA ALA A 713 -14.24 -3.41 -36.61
C ALA A 713 -15.06 -3.14 -37.88
N ASP A 714 -14.52 -3.52 -39.03
CA ASP A 714 -15.25 -3.40 -40.29
C ASP A 714 -16.38 -4.43 -40.42
N LYS A 715 -16.19 -5.62 -39.80
CA LYS A 715 -17.17 -6.73 -39.69
C LYS A 715 -16.99 -7.44 -38.36
#